data_2b79115b9e7d01c40b2519707c5e94ea
#
_entry.id   2b79115b9e7d01c40b2519707c5e94ea
#
_cell.length_a   1.000
_cell.length_b   1.000
_cell.length_c   1.000
_cell.angle_alpha   90.00
_cell.angle_beta   90.00
_cell.angle_gamma   90.00
#
_symmetry.space_group_name_H-M   'P 1'
#
loop_
_entity.id
_entity.type
_entity.pdbx_description
1 polymer ?
#
loop_
_entity_poly.entity_id
_entity_poly.type
_entity_poly.pdbx_seq_one_letter_code
_entity_poly.pdbx_strand_id
1 'polypeptide(L)'
;VRRLRQLLRGSAFLQKWRFSPYMLLYRLWCLRPVVPGRVLFLSDARSDFSGNFAFLRDELRRQDPSAQIRGIFKPGLGARRSLRDKLRLPRAMATAQTIVLDDFYPLIYPLTIRPDTRLVQVWHAAGAFKRVGWSRAGLPGGPTAGSLIHRNYTDATVSSEAIRADYAEAYGIDIAKVHALGVPRTDAFFDAAKIAAARAAVRRRYGIPDQRRIVLFAPTFRGDGQLSARFDADSVPWERLVADLGDEWTLLVKMHPFVAPLDVQLPGLTDVIDVTRDREMTELMMAADALVTDYSSAIFEYALLDRPIVFFCPDLEDYTASRDFYRPFAHYVMGPLVTDGMQLAEAIRSARTGERSADFLEEFMSACDGRSSERIVREILRSPRARVERAAVAPGGTPEPTRADGRIGLRLAVAAVARASLALVYAPLKLLPARRKVVMISREHPAVPDDFVDLRTAIAALDPTVQVVTLVRMVPPGLRGKARYAVHMLAQLYHVATARVLVVDTYAIVASVLRHKPDLTVIQIWHALGAFKKFGLSILGQEEGRDARLAAAMRMHAGYDLVLASSEDCREAYAEAFGTDVTRVRVAPLPRVDRLRDPARRARTRERVYAAHPHLRGRRIALFAPTFRLDGSVTVDAGTLTAALAGAGFHAVVSLHPLMQGRFGAEVDTAAGFSTQELLAVADVFITDYSSALYEAAVVGVPSYFLTPDLDEYLASRDFYLDYRHDLPGPIVGNVADLVDAVTAERATTADAAAFAARWVQVPGTAAPVAGTTPCADEIARIVVERVC
;
A
#
# COMPACT_ATOMS: atom_id res chain seq x y z
N VAL A 1 22.47 -11.70 -15.62
CA VAL A 1 22.00 -13.01 -15.15
C VAL A 1 21.41 -12.91 -13.73
N ARG A 2 22.03 -12.21 -12.74
CA ARG A 2 21.48 -12.08 -11.37
C ARG A 2 20.17 -11.28 -11.35
N ARG A 3 20.06 -10.12 -12.03
CA ARG A 3 18.83 -9.32 -12.16
C ARG A 3 17.71 -10.09 -12.88
N LEU A 4 18.03 -10.83 -13.93
CA LEU A 4 17.07 -11.67 -14.64
C LEU A 4 16.53 -12.80 -13.74
N ARG A 5 17.39 -13.43 -12.92
CA ARG A 5 16.96 -14.44 -11.93
C ARG A 5 16.10 -13.85 -10.81
N GLN A 6 16.33 -12.60 -10.38
CA GLN A 6 15.48 -11.91 -9.41
C GLN A 6 14.09 -11.56 -10.01
N LEU A 7 14.06 -11.03 -11.23
CA LEU A 7 12.83 -10.75 -11.96
C LEU A 7 12.01 -12.01 -12.24
N LEU A 8 12.68 -13.12 -12.56
CA LEU A 8 12.04 -14.42 -12.78
C LEU A 8 11.53 -15.05 -11.47
N ARG A 9 12.16 -14.77 -10.32
CA ARG A 9 11.70 -15.26 -9.01
C ARG A 9 10.46 -14.52 -8.50
N GLY A 10 10.23 -13.28 -8.89
CA GLY A 10 9.09 -12.44 -8.47
C GLY A 10 7.82 -12.63 -9.30
N SER A 11 7.88 -13.29 -10.45
CA SER A 11 6.72 -13.47 -11.32
C SER A 11 5.74 -14.51 -10.75
N ALA A 12 4.51 -14.05 -10.41
CA ALA A 12 3.43 -14.92 -9.93
C ALA A 12 3.10 -16.06 -10.91
N PHE A 13 3.30 -15.84 -12.22
CA PHE A 13 3.12 -16.84 -13.26
C PHE A 13 4.18 -17.94 -13.16
N LEU A 14 5.47 -17.59 -13.04
CA LEU A 14 6.56 -18.56 -12.89
C LEU A 14 6.53 -19.25 -11.53
N GLN A 15 6.08 -18.59 -10.48
CA GLN A 15 5.81 -19.23 -9.20
C GLN A 15 4.69 -20.25 -9.32
N LYS A 16 3.57 -19.92 -9.97
CA LYS A 16 2.47 -20.87 -10.22
C LYS A 16 2.92 -22.04 -11.09
N TRP A 17 3.70 -21.80 -12.15
CA TRP A 17 4.22 -22.86 -13.02
C TRP A 17 5.22 -23.74 -12.27
N ARG A 18 6.13 -23.16 -11.50
CA ARG A 18 7.09 -23.87 -10.65
C ARG A 18 6.43 -24.72 -9.58
N PHE A 19 5.29 -24.28 -9.04
CA PHE A 19 4.53 -25.01 -8.03
C PHE A 19 3.39 -25.86 -8.62
N SER A 20 3.17 -25.88 -9.94
CA SER A 20 2.08 -26.62 -10.57
C SER A 20 2.04 -28.11 -10.20
N PRO A 21 3.14 -28.88 -10.23
CA PRO A 21 3.12 -30.27 -9.80
C PRO A 21 2.78 -30.43 -8.31
N TYR A 22 3.26 -29.51 -7.47
CA TYR A 22 3.00 -29.50 -6.04
C TYR A 22 1.53 -29.18 -5.73
N MET A 23 0.97 -28.22 -6.44
CA MET A 23 -0.45 -27.86 -6.33
C MET A 23 -1.36 -28.98 -6.81
N LEU A 24 -1.00 -29.65 -7.93
CA LEU A 24 -1.74 -30.80 -8.42
C LEU A 24 -1.71 -31.95 -7.42
N LEU A 25 -0.54 -32.25 -6.87
CA LEU A 25 -0.38 -33.29 -5.85
C LEU A 25 -1.21 -33.00 -4.60
N TYR A 26 -1.25 -31.73 -4.15
CA TYR A 26 -2.13 -31.30 -3.04
C TYR A 26 -3.61 -31.52 -3.37
N ARG A 27 -4.06 -31.15 -4.57
CA ARG A 27 -5.46 -31.36 -5.03
C ARG A 27 -5.83 -32.83 -5.08
N LEU A 28 -4.94 -33.70 -5.57
CA LEU A 28 -5.15 -35.16 -5.58
C LEU A 28 -5.30 -35.68 -4.13
N TRP A 29 -4.50 -35.21 -3.18
CA TRP A 29 -4.63 -35.59 -1.78
C TRP A 29 -5.88 -35.04 -1.11
N CYS A 30 -6.45 -33.94 -1.61
CA CYS A 30 -7.74 -33.41 -1.17
C CYS A 30 -8.94 -34.32 -1.51
N LEU A 31 -8.79 -35.33 -2.34
CA LEU A 31 -9.81 -36.38 -2.54
C LEU A 31 -9.97 -37.27 -1.30
N ARG A 32 -8.99 -37.30 -0.42
CA ARG A 32 -9.10 -37.98 0.88
C ARG A 32 -9.78 -37.08 1.92
N PRO A 33 -10.53 -37.64 2.88
CA PRO A 33 -11.14 -36.86 3.95
C PRO A 33 -10.07 -36.21 4.83
N VAL A 34 -10.45 -35.10 5.45
CA VAL A 34 -9.70 -34.49 6.57
C VAL A 34 -9.77 -35.49 7.75
N VAL A 35 -8.66 -35.67 8.45
CA VAL A 35 -8.62 -36.53 9.64
C VAL A 35 -8.94 -35.69 10.86
N PRO A 36 -10.07 -35.98 11.56
CA PRO A 36 -10.47 -35.26 12.75
C PRO A 36 -9.37 -35.29 13.84
N GLY A 37 -9.19 -34.18 14.55
CA GLY A 37 -8.18 -34.04 15.60
C GLY A 37 -6.73 -34.00 15.10
N ARG A 38 -6.47 -33.99 13.78
CA ARG A 38 -5.10 -33.87 13.27
C ARG A 38 -4.65 -32.43 13.22
N VAL A 39 -3.63 -32.10 14.03
CA VAL A 39 -2.97 -30.80 14.05
C VAL A 39 -1.56 -30.95 13.46
N LEU A 40 -1.25 -30.17 12.43
CA LEU A 40 0.00 -30.18 11.69
C LEU A 40 0.77 -28.87 11.95
N PHE A 41 1.92 -28.97 12.57
CA PHE A 41 2.83 -27.86 12.80
C PHE A 41 3.87 -27.79 11.68
N LEU A 42 4.01 -26.63 11.04
CA LEU A 42 4.92 -26.39 9.94
C LEU A 42 5.79 -25.17 10.20
N SER A 43 7.10 -25.33 10.07
CA SER A 43 8.06 -24.21 10.12
C SER A 43 9.19 -24.39 9.12
N ASP A 44 9.66 -23.27 8.55
CA ASP A 44 10.89 -23.17 7.76
C ASP A 44 12.05 -22.59 8.59
N ALA A 45 11.76 -22.05 9.79
CA ALA A 45 12.74 -21.47 10.70
C ALA A 45 13.23 -22.45 11.79
N ARG A 46 12.44 -23.49 12.10
CA ARG A 46 12.72 -24.46 13.18
C ARG A 46 13.07 -25.84 12.65
N SER A 47 13.85 -26.57 13.45
CA SER A 47 14.20 -27.98 13.21
C SER A 47 13.37 -28.98 14.02
N ASP A 48 12.62 -28.49 15.03
CA ASP A 48 11.90 -29.30 16.00
C ASP A 48 10.70 -28.53 16.59
N PHE A 49 10.05 -29.14 17.61
CA PHE A 49 9.04 -28.47 18.42
C PHE A 49 9.71 -27.59 19.48
N SER A 50 10.12 -26.37 19.11
CA SER A 50 10.70 -25.36 19.98
C SER A 50 9.89 -24.06 19.93
N GLY A 51 10.17 -23.11 20.82
CA GLY A 51 9.46 -21.82 20.93
C GLY A 51 7.95 -22.00 21.06
N ASN A 52 7.15 -21.22 20.37
CA ASN A 52 5.68 -21.28 20.44
C ASN A 52 5.10 -22.68 20.23
N PHE A 53 5.73 -23.48 19.39
CA PHE A 53 5.24 -24.82 19.06
C PHE A 53 5.39 -25.84 20.21
N ALA A 54 6.41 -25.70 21.06
CA ALA A 54 6.56 -26.56 22.24
C ALA A 54 5.38 -26.34 23.21
N PHE A 55 5.10 -25.08 23.52
CA PHE A 55 4.02 -24.70 24.43
C PHE A 55 2.65 -25.14 23.89
N LEU A 56 2.36 -24.87 22.62
CA LEU A 56 1.09 -25.29 22.02
C LEU A 56 0.94 -26.81 21.95
N ARG A 57 2.01 -27.55 21.64
CA ARG A 57 2.01 -29.02 21.59
C ARG A 57 1.70 -29.59 22.96
N ASP A 58 2.39 -29.10 24.00
CA ASP A 58 2.27 -29.64 25.34
C ASP A 58 0.90 -29.32 25.95
N GLU A 59 0.41 -28.12 25.71
CA GLU A 59 -0.92 -27.70 26.12
C GLU A 59 -2.02 -28.45 25.34
N LEU A 60 -1.85 -28.67 24.02
CA LEU A 60 -2.81 -29.45 23.23
C LEU A 60 -2.88 -30.90 23.72
N ARG A 61 -1.76 -31.52 24.10
CA ARG A 61 -1.73 -32.86 24.70
C ARG A 61 -2.42 -32.89 26.05
N ARG A 62 -2.27 -31.80 26.83
CA ARG A 62 -2.93 -31.70 28.16
C ARG A 62 -4.45 -31.61 28.01
N GLN A 63 -4.94 -30.80 27.07
CA GLN A 63 -6.38 -30.59 26.85
C GLN A 63 -7.04 -31.68 26.00
N ASP A 64 -6.30 -32.30 25.09
CA ASP A 64 -6.78 -33.36 24.21
C ASP A 64 -5.70 -34.43 23.98
N PRO A 65 -5.63 -35.45 24.85
CA PRO A 65 -4.68 -36.54 24.67
C PRO A 65 -4.87 -37.36 23.39
N SER A 66 -6.04 -37.26 22.74
CA SER A 66 -6.35 -37.97 21.50
C SER A 66 -5.89 -37.24 20.24
N ALA A 67 -5.46 -36.00 20.36
CA ALA A 67 -5.06 -35.16 19.25
C ALA A 67 -3.87 -35.78 18.46
N GLN A 68 -4.02 -35.87 17.14
CA GLN A 68 -2.98 -36.37 16.27
C GLN A 68 -1.98 -35.26 15.89
N ILE A 69 -1.01 -35.02 16.74
CA ILE A 69 0.00 -33.99 16.57
C ILE A 69 1.09 -34.45 15.62
N ARG A 70 1.35 -33.66 14.57
CA ARG A 70 2.44 -33.89 13.61
C ARG A 70 3.24 -32.60 13.40
N GLY A 71 4.58 -32.73 13.29
CA GLY A 71 5.48 -31.66 12.90
C GLY A 71 6.22 -32.00 11.62
N ILE A 72 6.39 -31.03 10.71
CA ILE A 72 7.28 -31.14 9.56
C ILE A 72 8.13 -29.87 9.50
N PHE A 73 9.38 -30.01 9.87
CA PHE A 73 10.34 -28.95 10.05
C PHE A 73 11.48 -29.05 9.02
N LYS A 74 12.33 -28.03 8.94
CA LYS A 74 13.59 -28.09 8.21
C LYS A 74 14.72 -28.56 9.12
N PRO A 75 15.76 -29.22 8.55
CA PRO A 75 16.93 -29.65 9.36
C PRO A 75 17.70 -28.48 10.00
N GLY A 76 17.54 -27.27 9.50
CA GLY A 76 18.19 -26.05 9.99
C GLY A 76 17.86 -24.83 9.15
N LEU A 77 18.20 -23.66 9.66
CA LEU A 77 18.03 -22.37 8.97
C LEU A 77 18.88 -22.38 7.70
N GLY A 78 18.30 -22.01 6.56
CA GLY A 78 18.98 -22.04 5.26
C GLY A 78 19.04 -23.41 4.56
N ALA A 79 18.73 -24.50 5.26
CA ALA A 79 18.72 -25.84 4.68
C ALA A 79 17.65 -25.98 3.57
N ARG A 80 17.97 -26.80 2.56
CA ARG A 80 17.00 -27.15 1.51
C ARG A 80 16.15 -28.32 1.97
N ARG A 81 14.83 -28.25 1.74
CA ARG A 81 13.93 -29.38 1.97
C ARG A 81 14.26 -30.52 1.04
N SER A 82 14.24 -31.76 1.57
CA SER A 82 14.44 -32.98 0.80
C SER A 82 13.31 -33.19 -0.22
N LEU A 83 13.56 -33.95 -1.25
CA LEU A 83 12.53 -34.37 -2.23
C LEU A 83 11.40 -35.17 -1.53
N ARG A 84 11.76 -35.97 -0.56
CA ARG A 84 10.81 -36.74 0.28
C ARG A 84 9.85 -35.79 1.02
N ASP A 85 10.35 -34.71 1.60
CA ASP A 85 9.50 -33.74 2.29
C ASP A 85 8.57 -33.00 1.34
N LYS A 86 9.06 -32.64 0.13
CA LYS A 86 8.23 -32.01 -0.90
C LYS A 86 7.07 -32.88 -1.35
N LEU A 87 7.22 -34.22 -1.33
CA LEU A 87 6.16 -35.15 -1.65
C LEU A 87 5.22 -35.43 -0.46
N ARG A 88 5.73 -35.38 0.80
CA ARG A 88 4.95 -35.64 2.01
C ARG A 88 4.09 -34.45 2.42
N LEU A 89 4.59 -33.22 2.23
CA LEU A 89 3.91 -32.00 2.63
C LEU A 89 2.50 -31.85 2.04
N PRO A 90 2.25 -32.00 0.73
CA PRO A 90 0.91 -31.88 0.14
C PRO A 90 -0.09 -32.84 0.79
N ARG A 91 0.34 -34.10 1.05
CA ARG A 91 -0.50 -35.09 1.74
C ARG A 91 -0.81 -34.69 3.18
N ALA A 92 0.22 -34.25 3.91
CA ALA A 92 0.06 -33.86 5.31
C ALA A 92 -0.90 -32.67 5.44
N MET A 93 -0.74 -31.65 4.60
CA MET A 93 -1.61 -30.44 4.60
C MET A 93 -3.03 -30.77 4.13
N ALA A 94 -3.20 -31.59 3.10
CA ALA A 94 -4.51 -31.95 2.57
C ALA A 94 -5.38 -32.76 3.55
N THR A 95 -4.74 -33.45 4.50
CA THR A 95 -5.44 -34.32 5.48
C THR A 95 -5.44 -33.76 6.90
N ALA A 96 -4.87 -32.60 7.16
CA ALA A 96 -4.90 -31.94 8.46
C ALA A 96 -6.19 -31.17 8.67
N GLN A 97 -6.77 -31.28 9.87
CA GLN A 97 -7.89 -30.43 10.30
C GLN A 97 -7.41 -29.02 10.64
N THR A 98 -6.26 -28.93 11.30
CA THR A 98 -5.63 -27.65 11.65
C THR A 98 -4.16 -27.67 11.23
N ILE A 99 -3.71 -26.57 10.63
CA ILE A 99 -2.31 -26.32 10.29
C ILE A 99 -1.87 -25.09 11.08
N VAL A 100 -0.75 -25.20 11.81
CA VAL A 100 -0.19 -24.11 12.60
C VAL A 100 1.16 -23.70 12.03
N LEU A 101 1.33 -22.40 11.81
CA LEU A 101 2.55 -21.76 11.32
C LEU A 101 3.08 -20.78 12.38
N ASP A 102 4.39 -20.66 12.49
CA ASP A 102 5.04 -19.66 13.36
C ASP A 102 5.93 -18.67 12.60
N ASP A 103 5.98 -18.79 11.27
CA ASP A 103 6.82 -17.96 10.44
C ASP A 103 6.28 -17.91 9.00
N PHE A 104 6.97 -17.16 8.15
CA PHE A 104 6.74 -17.10 6.71
C PHE A 104 6.89 -18.50 6.07
N TYR A 105 5.81 -19.01 5.44
CA TYR A 105 5.80 -20.36 4.89
C TYR A 105 5.39 -20.38 3.41
N PRO A 106 6.31 -20.16 2.47
CA PRO A 106 6.02 -19.96 1.05
C PRO A 106 5.38 -21.16 0.33
N LEU A 107 5.45 -22.36 0.89
CA LEU A 107 4.86 -23.55 0.28
C LEU A 107 3.34 -23.66 0.47
N ILE A 108 2.74 -22.88 1.37
CA ILE A 108 1.30 -22.92 1.63
C ILE A 108 0.54 -21.84 0.85
N TYR A 109 1.19 -20.73 0.53
CA TYR A 109 0.54 -19.58 -0.12
C TYR A 109 0.01 -19.86 -1.53
N PRO A 110 0.66 -20.68 -2.42
CA PRO A 110 0.10 -20.99 -3.73
C PRO A 110 -1.07 -21.98 -3.69
N LEU A 111 -1.31 -22.66 -2.56
CA LEU A 111 -2.37 -23.63 -2.43
C LEU A 111 -3.74 -22.94 -2.24
N THR A 112 -4.82 -23.63 -2.62
CA THR A 112 -6.18 -23.31 -2.20
C THR A 112 -6.51 -24.27 -1.07
N ILE A 113 -6.45 -23.77 0.16
CA ILE A 113 -6.69 -24.58 1.36
C ILE A 113 -8.15 -25.00 1.41
N ARG A 114 -8.42 -26.23 1.86
CA ARG A 114 -9.75 -26.79 1.99
C ARG A 114 -10.60 -25.99 2.97
N PRO A 115 -11.92 -25.84 2.71
CA PRO A 115 -12.82 -25.14 3.62
C PRO A 115 -12.84 -25.74 5.05
N ASP A 116 -12.66 -27.07 5.15
CA ASP A 116 -12.66 -27.79 6.43
C ASP A 116 -11.30 -27.77 7.15
N THR A 117 -10.29 -27.15 6.59
CA THR A 117 -8.97 -27.01 7.20
C THR A 117 -8.78 -25.60 7.76
N ARG A 118 -8.43 -25.49 9.03
CA ARG A 118 -8.03 -24.23 9.66
C ARG A 118 -6.54 -23.99 9.44
N LEU A 119 -6.15 -22.77 9.07
CA LEU A 119 -4.76 -22.34 8.92
C LEU A 119 -4.47 -21.19 9.88
N VAL A 120 -3.69 -21.47 10.90
CA VAL A 120 -3.42 -20.56 12.02
C VAL A 120 -1.99 -20.04 11.93
N GLN A 121 -1.81 -18.72 11.98
CA GLN A 121 -0.50 -18.08 12.11
C GLN A 121 -0.31 -17.60 13.57
N VAL A 122 0.68 -18.15 14.27
CA VAL A 122 1.01 -17.72 15.64
C VAL A 122 2.24 -16.81 15.70
N TRP A 123 2.87 -16.58 14.56
CA TRP A 123 4.05 -15.75 14.36
C TRP A 123 5.20 -16.05 15.34
N HIS A 124 6.37 -15.48 15.10
CA HIS A 124 7.56 -15.67 15.93
C HIS A 124 7.97 -14.44 16.73
N ALA A 125 7.35 -13.28 16.50
CA ALA A 125 7.63 -12.04 17.22
C ALA A 125 6.40 -11.60 18.03
N ALA A 126 6.64 -11.11 19.23
CA ALA A 126 5.64 -10.44 20.03
C ALA A 126 5.58 -8.94 19.69
N GLY A 127 4.47 -8.29 20.05
CA GLY A 127 4.25 -6.88 19.79
C GLY A 127 4.12 -6.55 18.30
N ALA A 128 4.01 -5.27 17.98
CA ALA A 128 4.06 -4.75 16.64
C ALA A 128 5.21 -3.73 16.54
N PHE A 129 6.34 -4.15 16.01
CA PHE A 129 7.57 -3.35 15.99
C PHE A 129 7.91 -2.88 14.58
N LYS A 130 8.63 -3.69 13.81
CA LYS A 130 8.98 -3.42 12.42
C LYS A 130 7.83 -3.84 11.51
N ARG A 131 7.53 -3.05 10.49
CA ARG A 131 6.53 -3.42 9.49
C ARG A 131 6.92 -4.70 8.77
N VAL A 132 5.97 -5.60 8.59
CA VAL A 132 6.16 -6.91 7.95
C VAL A 132 5.07 -7.15 6.90
N GLY A 133 5.27 -8.14 6.04
CA GLY A 133 4.26 -8.56 5.08
C GLY A 133 3.76 -7.41 4.19
N TRP A 134 2.44 -7.27 4.09
CA TRP A 134 1.79 -6.26 3.26
C TRP A 134 1.93 -4.83 3.78
N SER A 135 2.19 -4.62 5.07
CA SER A 135 2.52 -3.30 5.61
C SER A 135 3.81 -2.71 5.01
N ARG A 136 4.57 -3.51 4.24
CA ARG A 136 5.74 -3.09 3.49
C ARG A 136 5.50 -3.01 1.98
N ALA A 137 4.25 -3.04 1.54
CA ALA A 137 3.93 -2.90 0.12
C ALA A 137 4.37 -1.52 -0.38
N GLY A 138 5.08 -1.49 -1.50
CA GLY A 138 5.65 -0.25 -2.06
C GLY A 138 7.02 0.15 -1.51
N LEU A 139 7.48 -0.45 -0.40
CA LEU A 139 8.79 -0.17 0.19
C LEU A 139 9.90 -1.10 -0.36
N PRO A 140 11.18 -0.72 -0.29
CA PRO A 140 12.29 -1.56 -0.71
C PRO A 140 12.26 -2.92 -0.02
N GLY A 141 12.24 -4.01 -0.81
CA GLY A 141 12.17 -5.39 -0.30
C GLY A 141 10.79 -5.82 0.19
N GLY A 142 9.75 -4.99 0.08
CA GLY A 142 8.36 -5.33 0.35
C GLY A 142 7.73 -6.21 -0.73
N PRO A 143 6.50 -6.72 -0.49
CA PRO A 143 5.81 -7.56 -1.44
C PRO A 143 5.41 -6.77 -2.68
N THR A 144 5.62 -7.36 -3.85
CA THR A 144 5.15 -6.79 -5.12
C THR A 144 3.66 -7.11 -5.34
N ALA A 145 2.98 -6.25 -6.09
CA ALA A 145 1.60 -6.47 -6.50
C ALA A 145 1.45 -7.89 -7.14
N GLY A 146 0.50 -8.66 -6.64
CA GLY A 146 0.30 -10.06 -7.04
C GLY A 146 1.14 -11.10 -6.29
N SER A 147 1.90 -10.71 -5.28
CA SER A 147 2.52 -11.64 -4.33
C SER A 147 1.47 -12.53 -3.67
N LEU A 148 1.84 -13.78 -3.39
CA LEU A 148 0.96 -14.73 -2.71
C LEU A 148 1.29 -14.85 -1.21
N ILE A 149 2.12 -13.96 -0.68
CA ILE A 149 2.53 -14.01 0.73
C ILE A 149 1.32 -13.85 1.66
N HIS A 150 1.40 -14.49 2.81
CA HIS A 150 0.40 -14.46 3.89
C HIS A 150 -1.02 -14.87 3.48
N ARG A 151 -1.17 -15.46 2.30
CA ARG A 151 -2.46 -15.94 1.81
C ARG A 151 -2.94 -17.16 2.61
N ASN A 152 -4.26 -17.30 2.71
CA ASN A 152 -4.99 -18.45 3.24
C ASN A 152 -5.10 -18.52 4.77
N TYR A 153 -4.61 -17.57 5.54
CA TYR A 153 -4.81 -17.60 6.99
C TYR A 153 -6.32 -17.52 7.32
N THR A 154 -6.77 -18.47 8.13
CA THR A 154 -8.13 -18.46 8.69
C THR A 154 -8.15 -17.73 10.01
N ASP A 155 -7.04 -17.82 10.74
CA ASP A 155 -6.85 -17.23 12.05
C ASP A 155 -5.39 -16.78 12.19
N ALA A 156 -5.16 -15.70 12.92
CA ALA A 156 -3.85 -15.25 13.37
C ALA A 156 -3.92 -14.84 14.84
N THR A 157 -2.86 -15.05 15.61
CA THR A 157 -2.83 -14.64 17.02
C THR A 157 -1.81 -13.55 17.27
N VAL A 158 -2.14 -12.60 18.14
CA VAL A 158 -1.30 -11.45 18.50
C VAL A 158 -1.28 -11.24 20.01
N SER A 159 -0.33 -10.45 20.49
CA SER A 159 -0.04 -10.23 21.92
C SER A 159 -0.94 -9.20 22.61
N SER A 160 -1.71 -8.39 21.86
CA SER A 160 -2.67 -7.43 22.42
C SER A 160 -3.79 -7.08 21.45
N GLU A 161 -4.86 -6.50 21.97
CA GLU A 161 -5.99 -6.00 21.16
C GLU A 161 -5.56 -4.81 20.29
N ALA A 162 -4.72 -3.92 20.83
CA ALA A 162 -4.30 -2.69 20.18
C ALA A 162 -3.50 -2.92 18.87
N ILE A 163 -2.83 -4.07 18.71
CA ILE A 163 -2.02 -4.37 17.51
C ILE A 163 -2.72 -5.27 16.50
N ARG A 164 -4.00 -5.60 16.69
CA ARG A 164 -4.74 -6.44 15.74
C ARG A 164 -4.81 -5.83 14.35
N ALA A 165 -5.01 -4.52 14.27
CA ALA A 165 -5.06 -3.79 12.99
C ALA A 165 -3.72 -3.86 12.25
N ASP A 166 -2.59 -3.70 12.95
CA ASP A 166 -1.25 -3.79 12.37
C ASP A 166 -1.00 -5.17 11.72
N TYR A 167 -1.44 -6.25 12.36
CA TYR A 167 -1.28 -7.60 11.82
C TYR A 167 -2.34 -7.97 10.77
N ALA A 168 -3.53 -7.40 10.83
CA ALA A 168 -4.53 -7.52 9.78
C ALA A 168 -3.99 -6.91 8.46
N GLU A 169 -3.40 -5.72 8.54
CA GLU A 169 -2.68 -5.06 7.45
C GLU A 169 -1.49 -5.91 6.98
N ALA A 170 -0.60 -6.33 7.91
CA ALA A 170 0.59 -7.10 7.59
C ALA A 170 0.29 -8.40 6.81
N TYR A 171 -0.80 -9.06 7.15
CA TYR A 171 -1.21 -10.31 6.50
C TYR A 171 -2.19 -10.12 5.36
N GLY A 172 -2.76 -8.92 5.20
CA GLY A 172 -3.79 -8.63 4.20
C GLY A 172 -5.04 -9.48 4.43
N ILE A 173 -5.50 -9.58 5.69
CA ILE A 173 -6.67 -10.36 6.10
C ILE A 173 -7.63 -9.48 6.91
N ASP A 174 -8.88 -9.92 6.99
CA ASP A 174 -9.88 -9.29 7.85
C ASP A 174 -9.45 -9.29 9.32
N ILE A 175 -9.61 -8.17 10.03
CA ILE A 175 -9.28 -8.01 11.44
C ILE A 175 -10.02 -9.01 12.34
N ALA A 176 -11.22 -9.46 11.94
CA ALA A 176 -11.98 -10.50 12.63
C ALA A 176 -11.27 -11.85 12.68
N LYS A 177 -10.24 -12.08 11.85
CA LYS A 177 -9.39 -13.28 11.87
C LYS A 177 -8.15 -13.12 12.72
N VAL A 178 -7.90 -11.94 13.27
CA VAL A 178 -6.76 -11.66 14.13
C VAL A 178 -7.25 -11.61 15.57
N HIS A 179 -6.74 -12.51 16.41
CA HIS A 179 -7.22 -12.72 17.76
C HIS A 179 -6.14 -12.31 18.77
N ALA A 180 -6.48 -11.47 19.72
CA ALA A 180 -5.60 -11.09 20.83
C ALA A 180 -5.59 -12.18 21.92
N LEU A 181 -4.91 -13.29 21.63
CA LEU A 181 -4.83 -14.45 22.52
C LEU A 181 -3.46 -14.63 23.19
N GLY A 182 -2.52 -13.73 22.90
CA GLY A 182 -1.17 -13.76 23.44
C GLY A 182 -0.20 -14.58 22.59
N VAL A 183 1.02 -14.74 23.09
CA VAL A 183 2.13 -15.45 22.46
C VAL A 183 2.48 -16.68 23.32
N PRO A 184 2.41 -17.92 22.81
CA PRO A 184 2.51 -19.13 23.63
C PRO A 184 3.77 -19.23 24.49
N ARG A 185 4.94 -18.89 23.96
CA ARG A 185 6.20 -19.02 24.71
C ARG A 185 6.34 -18.01 25.85
N THR A 186 5.57 -16.92 25.82
CA THR A 186 5.59 -15.93 26.92
C THR A 186 4.96 -16.48 28.20
N ASP A 187 4.19 -17.57 28.13
CA ASP A 187 3.61 -18.20 29.33
C ASP A 187 4.71 -18.63 30.31
N ALA A 188 5.95 -18.89 29.84
CA ALA A 188 7.07 -19.20 30.69
C ALA A 188 7.48 -18.06 31.63
N PHE A 189 7.25 -16.81 31.25
CA PHE A 189 7.62 -15.63 32.05
C PHE A 189 6.72 -15.38 33.26
N PHE A 190 5.59 -16.08 33.35
CA PHE A 190 4.65 -16.02 34.46
C PHE A 190 4.76 -17.21 35.40
N ASP A 191 5.70 -18.13 35.13
CA ASP A 191 5.96 -19.31 35.96
C ASP A 191 7.27 -19.14 36.76
N ALA A 192 7.17 -18.78 38.05
CA ALA A 192 8.32 -18.53 38.88
C ALA A 192 9.25 -19.75 39.01
N ALA A 193 8.71 -20.98 38.94
CA ALA A 193 9.52 -22.19 39.01
C ALA A 193 10.33 -22.37 37.71
N LYS A 194 9.74 -22.08 36.54
CA LYS A 194 10.45 -22.12 35.26
C LYS A 194 11.53 -21.04 35.20
N ILE A 195 11.23 -19.81 35.65
CA ILE A 195 12.23 -18.73 35.72
C ILE A 195 13.41 -19.14 36.59
N ALA A 196 13.16 -19.67 37.79
CA ALA A 196 14.22 -20.14 38.70
C ALA A 196 15.04 -21.29 38.08
N ALA A 197 14.36 -22.25 37.46
CA ALA A 197 15.02 -23.38 36.78
C ALA A 197 15.90 -22.92 35.59
N ALA A 198 15.41 -22.01 34.79
CA ALA A 198 16.15 -21.42 33.66
C ALA A 198 17.39 -20.67 34.17
N ARG A 199 17.22 -19.82 35.20
CA ARG A 199 18.31 -19.10 35.84
C ARG A 199 19.41 -20.05 36.37
N ALA A 200 19.04 -21.10 37.08
CA ALA A 200 19.97 -22.11 37.57
C ALA A 200 20.64 -22.89 36.41
N ALA A 201 19.91 -23.21 35.34
CA ALA A 201 20.44 -23.93 34.21
C ALA A 201 21.48 -23.10 33.44
N VAL A 202 21.19 -21.82 33.17
CA VAL A 202 22.12 -20.90 32.50
C VAL A 202 23.37 -20.66 33.33
N ARG A 203 23.22 -20.44 34.67
CA ARG A 203 24.36 -20.30 35.58
C ARG A 203 25.27 -21.51 35.57
N ARG A 204 24.72 -22.72 35.71
CA ARG A 204 25.50 -23.95 35.60
C ARG A 204 26.17 -24.17 34.28
N ARG A 205 25.46 -23.88 33.18
CA ARG A 205 25.99 -24.05 31.78
C ARG A 205 27.20 -23.19 31.52
N TYR A 206 27.21 -21.97 32.04
CA TYR A 206 28.26 -20.99 31.78
C TYR A 206 29.17 -20.71 32.99
N GLY A 207 29.05 -21.43 34.07
CA GLY A 207 29.89 -21.28 35.24
C GLY A 207 29.74 -19.92 35.95
N ILE A 208 28.54 -19.34 35.94
CA ILE A 208 28.27 -18.00 36.49
C ILE A 208 28.01 -18.12 38.00
N PRO A 209 28.80 -17.42 38.85
CA PRO A 209 28.57 -17.42 40.31
C PRO A 209 27.19 -16.85 40.70
N ASP A 210 26.61 -17.39 41.80
CA ASP A 210 25.23 -17.01 42.19
C ASP A 210 25.10 -15.56 42.61
N GLN A 211 26.18 -14.96 43.13
CA GLN A 211 26.21 -13.56 43.57
C GLN A 211 26.34 -12.55 42.42
N ARG A 212 26.75 -12.97 41.21
CA ARG A 212 26.86 -12.10 40.03
C ARG A 212 25.51 -11.89 39.37
N ARG A 213 25.20 -10.65 39.00
CA ARG A 213 24.06 -10.31 38.17
C ARG A 213 24.40 -10.62 36.70
N ILE A 214 23.40 -10.86 35.89
CA ILE A 214 23.58 -11.19 34.46
C ILE A 214 23.00 -10.08 33.60
N VAL A 215 23.85 -9.51 32.75
CA VAL A 215 23.36 -8.67 31.66
C VAL A 215 23.42 -9.43 30.33
N LEU A 216 22.31 -9.46 29.61
CA LEU A 216 22.20 -10.06 28.28
C LEU A 216 22.28 -8.97 27.22
N PHE A 217 23.37 -8.97 26.46
CA PHE A 217 23.56 -8.10 25.30
C PHE A 217 23.10 -8.82 24.04
N ALA A 218 21.99 -8.37 23.44
CA ALA A 218 21.35 -9.04 22.32
C ALA A 218 20.95 -8.07 21.20
N PRO A 219 21.92 -7.60 20.41
CA PRO A 219 21.69 -6.63 19.34
C PRO A 219 21.06 -7.29 18.09
N THR A 220 20.43 -6.47 17.25
CA THR A 220 20.02 -6.88 15.89
C THR A 220 21.18 -6.75 14.91
N PHE A 221 21.10 -7.51 13.82
CA PHE A 221 22.06 -7.40 12.72
C PHE A 221 21.77 -6.19 11.82
N ARG A 222 22.79 -5.75 11.10
CA ARG A 222 22.72 -4.78 10.00
C ARG A 222 22.83 -5.51 8.66
N GLY A 223 22.26 -4.94 7.60
CA GLY A 223 22.28 -5.49 6.24
C GLY A 223 20.94 -6.11 5.80
N ASP A 224 20.88 -6.55 4.53
CA ASP A 224 19.65 -6.99 3.83
C ASP A 224 19.46 -8.52 3.86
N GLY A 225 19.63 -9.15 4.99
CA GLY A 225 19.43 -10.59 5.19
C GLY A 225 20.72 -11.37 5.40
N GLN A 226 20.62 -12.71 5.37
CA GLN A 226 21.65 -13.63 5.81
C GLN A 226 23.04 -13.44 5.18
N LEU A 227 23.12 -13.03 3.90
CA LEU A 227 24.39 -12.90 3.19
C LEU A 227 25.16 -11.58 3.48
N SER A 228 24.50 -10.60 4.05
CA SER A 228 25.06 -9.29 4.36
C SER A 228 24.92 -8.93 5.84
N ALA A 229 24.45 -9.89 6.64
CA ALA A 229 24.25 -9.69 8.08
C ALA A 229 25.59 -9.44 8.76
N ARG A 230 25.69 -8.33 9.50
CA ARG A 230 26.84 -7.95 10.29
C ARG A 230 26.41 -7.23 11.56
N PHE A 231 27.27 -7.22 12.54
CA PHE A 231 27.23 -6.36 13.71
C PHE A 231 28.58 -5.64 13.77
N ASP A 232 28.57 -4.35 14.08
CA ASP A 232 29.79 -3.58 14.30
C ASP A 232 30.28 -3.81 15.73
N ALA A 233 31.19 -4.79 15.88
CA ALA A 233 31.71 -5.15 17.19
C ALA A 233 32.61 -4.04 17.78
N ASP A 234 33.19 -3.18 16.94
CA ASP A 234 34.06 -2.07 17.36
C ASP A 234 33.26 -0.91 17.99
N SER A 235 31.94 -0.89 17.76
CA SER A 235 31.06 0.11 18.40
C SER A 235 30.94 -0.06 19.91
N VAL A 236 31.39 -1.22 20.47
CA VAL A 236 31.35 -1.51 21.91
C VAL A 236 32.79 -1.66 22.42
N PRO A 237 33.23 -0.87 23.40
CA PRO A 237 34.55 -1.02 24.04
C PRO A 237 34.50 -2.19 25.05
N TRP A 238 34.50 -3.43 24.57
CA TRP A 238 34.24 -4.65 25.34
C TRP A 238 35.07 -4.80 26.61
N GLU A 239 36.39 -4.63 26.50
CA GLU A 239 37.33 -4.75 27.65
C GLU A 239 37.01 -3.72 28.72
N ARG A 240 36.73 -2.51 28.30
CA ARG A 240 36.36 -1.45 29.23
C ARG A 240 34.98 -1.66 29.83
N LEU A 241 34.02 -2.08 29.03
CA LEU A 241 32.67 -2.40 29.50
C LEU A 241 32.70 -3.46 30.63
N VAL A 242 33.46 -4.53 30.41
CA VAL A 242 33.63 -5.58 31.44
C VAL A 242 34.35 -5.04 32.68
N ALA A 243 35.45 -4.27 32.50
CA ALA A 243 36.17 -3.65 33.60
C ALA A 243 35.28 -2.70 34.42
N ASP A 244 34.51 -1.88 33.75
CA ASP A 244 33.59 -0.93 34.39
C ASP A 244 32.40 -1.65 35.06
N LEU A 245 31.88 -2.76 34.55
CA LEU A 245 30.84 -3.58 35.17
C LEU A 245 31.37 -4.33 36.42
N GLY A 246 32.65 -4.66 36.42
CA GLY A 246 33.35 -5.32 37.55
C GLY A 246 32.80 -6.70 37.93
N ASP A 247 33.13 -7.13 39.15
CA ASP A 247 32.75 -8.45 39.62
C ASP A 247 31.26 -8.61 39.98
N GLU A 248 30.51 -7.52 39.92
CA GLU A 248 29.09 -7.55 40.22
C GLU A 248 28.28 -8.16 39.09
N TRP A 249 28.72 -8.02 37.86
CA TRP A 249 28.01 -8.40 36.65
C TRP A 249 28.74 -9.45 35.82
N THR A 250 27.99 -10.27 35.12
CA THR A 250 28.46 -11.15 34.04
C THR A 250 27.80 -10.74 32.71
N LEU A 251 28.60 -10.50 31.69
CA LEU A 251 28.12 -10.13 30.38
C LEU A 251 27.94 -11.38 29.50
N LEU A 252 26.68 -11.65 29.12
CA LEU A 252 26.33 -12.65 28.12
C LEU A 252 26.04 -11.93 26.81
N VAL A 253 26.70 -12.33 25.73
CA VAL A 253 26.51 -11.74 24.41
C VAL A 253 25.85 -12.75 23.48
N LYS A 254 24.70 -12.36 22.90
CA LYS A 254 23.94 -13.17 21.99
C LYS A 254 23.72 -12.46 20.66
N MET A 255 24.60 -12.72 19.71
CA MET A 255 24.42 -12.20 18.36
C MET A 255 23.24 -12.86 17.63
N HIS A 256 22.69 -12.16 16.65
CA HIS A 256 21.66 -12.73 15.79
C HIS A 256 22.22 -13.96 15.02
N PRO A 257 21.44 -15.03 14.79
CA PRO A 257 21.91 -16.26 14.11
C PRO A 257 22.50 -16.08 12.70
N PHE A 258 22.31 -14.92 12.08
CA PHE A 258 22.88 -14.58 10.78
C PHE A 258 24.29 -13.94 10.88
N VAL A 259 24.67 -13.50 12.07
CA VAL A 259 25.97 -12.86 12.35
C VAL A 259 26.91 -13.91 12.90
N ALA A 260 28.20 -13.81 12.60
CA ALA A 260 29.21 -14.65 13.23
C ALA A 260 29.21 -14.46 14.76
N PRO A 261 29.42 -15.53 15.55
CA PRO A 261 29.58 -15.40 16.97
C PRO A 261 30.68 -14.40 17.35
N LEU A 262 30.61 -13.79 18.53
CA LEU A 262 31.53 -12.75 18.96
C LEU A 262 32.96 -13.30 19.13
N ASP A 263 33.10 -14.55 19.60
CA ASP A 263 34.38 -15.25 19.71
C ASP A 263 35.12 -15.43 18.37
N VAL A 264 34.36 -15.43 17.26
CA VAL A 264 34.88 -15.46 15.89
C VAL A 264 35.25 -14.06 15.39
N GLN A 265 34.50 -13.04 15.81
CA GLN A 265 34.72 -11.66 15.39
C GLN A 265 35.90 -11.01 16.13
N LEU A 266 36.02 -11.33 17.43
CA LEU A 266 37.06 -10.81 18.33
C LEU A 266 37.76 -11.97 19.04
N PRO A 267 38.65 -12.71 18.37
CA PRO A 267 39.41 -13.80 18.99
C PRO A 267 40.28 -13.28 20.14
N GLY A 268 40.18 -13.89 21.31
CA GLY A 268 41.00 -13.50 22.48
C GLY A 268 40.23 -12.69 23.53
N LEU A 269 38.99 -12.28 23.27
CA LEU A 269 38.13 -11.65 24.28
C LEU A 269 37.62 -12.73 25.25
N THR A 270 38.20 -12.81 26.46
CA THR A 270 37.97 -13.91 27.43
C THR A 270 36.94 -13.60 28.50
N ASP A 271 36.71 -12.32 28.80
CA ASP A 271 35.85 -11.90 29.92
C ASP A 271 34.39 -11.68 29.51
N VAL A 272 34.04 -12.02 28.26
CA VAL A 272 32.69 -12.01 27.73
C VAL A 272 32.25 -13.42 27.39
N ILE A 273 31.07 -13.81 27.87
CA ILE A 273 30.52 -15.13 27.53
C ILE A 273 29.67 -15.05 26.28
N ASP A 274 30.16 -15.60 25.17
CA ASP A 274 29.39 -15.68 23.92
C ASP A 274 28.38 -16.83 23.97
N VAL A 275 27.11 -16.47 24.00
CA VAL A 275 25.98 -17.42 23.99
C VAL A 275 25.24 -17.44 22.64
N THR A 276 25.86 -16.97 21.58
CA THR A 276 25.27 -16.89 20.23
C THR A 276 24.80 -18.25 19.70
N ARG A 277 25.51 -19.31 20.06
CA ARG A 277 25.19 -20.71 19.67
C ARG A 277 24.04 -21.31 20.49
N ASP A 278 23.63 -20.70 21.59
CA ASP A 278 22.46 -21.13 22.35
C ASP A 278 21.18 -20.82 21.58
N ARG A 279 20.30 -21.80 21.45
CA ARG A 279 19.08 -21.66 20.62
C ARG A 279 17.91 -21.03 21.35
N GLU A 280 17.88 -21.11 22.69
CA GLU A 280 16.72 -20.74 23.48
C GLU A 280 16.88 -19.35 24.10
N MET A 281 16.49 -18.32 23.33
CA MET A 281 16.50 -16.92 23.81
C MET A 281 15.63 -16.71 25.06
N THR A 282 14.49 -17.39 25.14
CA THR A 282 13.57 -17.31 26.29
C THR A 282 14.26 -17.73 27.61
N GLU A 283 15.08 -18.79 27.57
CA GLU A 283 15.83 -19.25 28.73
C GLU A 283 16.88 -18.21 29.19
N LEU A 284 17.60 -17.59 28.23
CA LEU A 284 18.57 -16.55 28.53
C LEU A 284 17.90 -15.29 29.09
N MET A 285 16.75 -14.88 28.55
CA MET A 285 15.98 -13.75 29.07
C MET A 285 15.51 -13.98 30.49
N MET A 286 15.01 -15.19 30.83
CA MET A 286 14.62 -15.55 32.21
C MET A 286 15.80 -15.52 33.20
N ALA A 287 17.00 -15.81 32.72
CA ALA A 287 18.21 -15.78 33.54
C ALA A 287 18.78 -14.38 33.76
N ALA A 288 18.61 -13.46 32.80
CA ALA A 288 19.23 -12.14 32.82
C ALA A 288 18.54 -11.18 33.81
N ASP A 289 19.34 -10.32 34.47
CA ASP A 289 18.86 -9.27 35.37
C ASP A 289 18.67 -7.92 34.66
N ALA A 290 19.32 -7.75 33.49
CA ALA A 290 19.11 -6.61 32.57
C ALA A 290 19.28 -7.07 31.14
N LEU A 291 18.59 -6.40 30.21
CA LEU A 291 18.72 -6.60 28.77
C LEU A 291 19.37 -5.34 28.16
N VAL A 292 20.41 -5.52 27.37
CA VAL A 292 20.92 -4.49 26.46
C VAL A 292 20.59 -4.91 25.04
N THR A 293 19.87 -4.10 24.33
CA THR A 293 19.46 -4.38 22.94
C THR A 293 19.28 -3.08 22.18
N ASP A 294 18.96 -3.20 20.89
CA ASP A 294 18.73 -2.07 20.01
C ASP A 294 17.30 -2.13 19.39
N TYR A 295 17.20 -2.48 18.14
CA TYR A 295 15.93 -2.54 17.39
C TYR A 295 15.34 -3.96 17.38
N SER A 296 15.39 -4.65 18.50
CA SER A 296 14.94 -6.04 18.63
C SER A 296 13.54 -6.15 19.23
N SER A 297 12.71 -7.05 18.66
CA SER A 297 11.41 -7.39 19.25
C SER A 297 11.51 -8.14 20.60
N ALA A 298 12.72 -8.49 21.05
CA ALA A 298 12.95 -9.06 22.38
C ALA A 298 12.48 -8.14 23.52
N ILE A 299 12.40 -6.83 23.27
CA ILE A 299 11.91 -5.85 24.26
C ILE A 299 10.51 -6.18 24.76
N PHE A 300 9.61 -6.64 23.87
CA PHE A 300 8.23 -6.96 24.25
C PHE A 300 8.15 -8.12 25.24
N GLU A 301 8.92 -9.16 24.99
CA GLU A 301 8.94 -10.34 25.85
C GLU A 301 9.69 -10.07 27.14
N TYR A 302 10.82 -9.36 27.06
CA TYR A 302 11.61 -9.05 28.25
C TYR A 302 10.88 -8.10 29.20
N ALA A 303 10.06 -7.19 28.68
CA ALA A 303 9.23 -6.29 29.50
C ALA A 303 8.27 -7.06 30.45
N LEU A 304 7.81 -8.27 30.05
CA LEU A 304 6.97 -9.12 30.90
C LEU A 304 7.69 -9.61 32.18
N LEU A 305 9.01 -9.55 32.21
CA LEU A 305 9.80 -9.92 33.40
C LEU A 305 9.97 -8.78 34.40
N ASP A 306 9.49 -7.59 34.10
CA ASP A 306 9.62 -6.36 34.87
C ASP A 306 11.07 -6.09 35.32
N ARG A 307 12.00 -6.18 34.34
CA ARG A 307 13.44 -5.99 34.53
C ARG A 307 13.95 -4.90 33.59
N PRO A 308 15.06 -4.20 33.96
CA PRO A 308 15.60 -3.10 33.19
C PRO A 308 16.00 -3.46 31.74
N ILE A 309 15.68 -2.56 30.81
CA ILE A 309 16.12 -2.63 29.42
C ILE A 309 16.94 -1.38 29.11
N VAL A 310 18.12 -1.57 28.53
CA VAL A 310 18.99 -0.48 28.00
C VAL A 310 18.98 -0.58 26.48
N PHE A 311 18.72 0.53 25.84
CA PHE A 311 18.72 0.65 24.37
C PHE A 311 20.08 1.16 23.90
N PHE A 312 20.86 0.31 23.25
CA PHE A 312 22.15 0.70 22.64
C PHE A 312 21.99 0.86 21.14
N CYS A 313 21.94 2.10 20.68
CA CYS A 313 21.61 2.48 19.29
C CYS A 313 22.64 3.44 18.72
N PRO A 314 23.89 3.00 18.42
CA PRO A 314 24.96 3.87 17.93
C PRO A 314 24.67 4.45 16.54
N ASP A 315 23.77 3.85 15.78
CA ASP A 315 23.35 4.24 14.44
C ASP A 315 21.86 4.67 14.37
N LEU A 316 21.35 5.32 15.43
CA LEU A 316 19.92 5.61 15.60
C LEU A 316 19.29 6.34 14.42
N GLU A 317 19.92 7.39 13.92
CA GLU A 317 19.42 8.20 12.80
C GLU A 317 19.39 7.38 11.51
N ASP A 318 20.49 6.73 11.16
CA ASP A 318 20.60 5.92 9.93
C ASP A 318 19.65 4.73 9.94
N TYR A 319 19.51 4.07 11.09
CA TYR A 319 18.66 2.90 11.20
C TYR A 319 17.18 3.26 11.11
N THR A 320 16.74 4.31 11.81
CA THR A 320 15.34 4.77 11.79
C THR A 320 14.95 5.36 10.43
N ALA A 321 15.88 5.99 9.71
CA ALA A 321 15.67 6.45 8.34
C ALA A 321 15.55 5.30 7.32
N SER A 322 16.18 4.13 7.59
CA SER A 322 16.24 2.99 6.65
C SER A 322 15.24 1.89 6.94
N ARG A 323 14.57 1.89 8.08
CA ARG A 323 13.65 0.84 8.54
C ARG A 323 12.32 1.41 8.98
N ASP A 324 11.25 0.76 8.54
CA ASP A 324 9.90 1.16 8.90
C ASP A 324 9.43 0.46 10.17
N PHE A 325 8.95 1.26 11.12
CA PHE A 325 8.30 0.80 12.35
C PHE A 325 6.80 1.07 12.27
N TYR A 326 5.99 0.34 13.07
CA TYR A 326 4.57 0.62 13.18
C TYR A 326 4.28 1.90 13.98
N ARG A 327 5.14 2.23 14.94
CA ARG A 327 5.11 3.48 15.72
C ARG A 327 6.48 4.16 15.63
N PRO A 328 6.63 5.45 15.92
CA PRO A 328 7.94 6.09 16.05
C PRO A 328 8.84 5.33 17.04
N PHE A 329 10.12 5.15 16.75
CA PHE A 329 11.02 4.34 17.60
C PHE A 329 11.04 4.79 19.06
N ALA A 330 10.99 6.11 19.32
CA ALA A 330 10.94 6.66 20.68
C ALA A 330 9.74 6.16 21.52
N HIS A 331 8.67 5.68 20.87
CA HIS A 331 7.51 5.12 21.54
C HIS A 331 7.81 3.75 22.19
N TYR A 332 8.79 3.03 21.68
CA TYR A 332 9.20 1.72 22.20
C TYR A 332 10.29 1.78 23.29
N VAL A 333 10.87 2.96 23.53
CA VAL A 333 12.00 3.14 24.45
C VAL A 333 11.47 3.26 25.87
N MET A 334 11.73 2.24 26.68
CA MET A 334 11.27 2.11 28.08
C MET A 334 12.39 2.28 29.10
N GLY A 335 13.61 2.58 28.66
CA GLY A 335 14.78 2.68 29.53
C GLY A 335 15.84 3.58 28.94
N PRO A 336 17.05 3.62 29.47
CA PRO A 336 18.12 4.44 28.97
C PRO A 336 18.41 4.17 27.49
N LEU A 337 18.50 5.22 26.69
CA LEU A 337 18.90 5.18 25.29
C LEU A 337 20.33 5.71 25.18
N VAL A 338 21.24 4.88 24.72
CA VAL A 338 22.67 5.12 24.64
C VAL A 338 23.15 4.99 23.21
N THR A 339 23.84 5.98 22.70
CA THR A 339 24.44 5.98 21.37
C THR A 339 25.96 5.80 21.39
N ASP A 340 26.59 6.04 22.54
CA ASP A 340 28.03 5.85 22.75
C ASP A 340 28.29 4.64 23.66
N GLY A 341 29.06 3.67 23.17
CA GLY A 341 29.43 2.46 23.92
C GLY A 341 30.16 2.73 25.22
N MET A 342 30.81 3.89 25.38
CA MET A 342 31.46 4.33 26.61
C MET A 342 30.49 4.56 27.78
N GLN A 343 29.21 4.81 27.49
CA GLN A 343 28.17 5.08 28.49
C GLN A 343 27.43 3.81 28.92
N LEU A 344 27.68 2.66 28.28
CA LEU A 344 26.92 1.42 28.49
C LEU A 344 26.97 0.92 29.94
N ALA A 345 28.15 0.92 30.57
CA ALA A 345 28.28 0.40 31.94
C ALA A 345 27.45 1.23 32.93
N GLU A 346 27.48 2.55 32.82
CA GLU A 346 26.66 3.44 33.64
C GLU A 346 25.18 3.27 33.39
N ALA A 347 24.77 3.16 32.11
CA ALA A 347 23.40 2.91 31.73
C ALA A 347 22.87 1.58 32.30
N ILE A 348 23.68 0.50 32.29
CA ILE A 348 23.33 -0.80 32.87
C ILE A 348 23.14 -0.71 34.38
N ARG A 349 24.02 -0.01 35.10
CA ARG A 349 23.95 0.13 36.54
C ARG A 349 22.79 1.02 36.99
N SER A 350 22.54 2.09 36.29
CA SER A 350 21.51 3.08 36.60
C SER A 350 20.11 2.67 36.12
N ALA A 351 20.01 1.74 35.15
CA ALA A 351 18.74 1.32 34.59
C ALA A 351 17.79 0.78 35.67
N ARG A 352 16.56 1.24 35.60
CA ARG A 352 15.44 0.79 36.46
C ARG A 352 14.27 0.45 35.55
N THR A 353 13.34 -0.33 36.05
CA THR A 353 12.04 -0.50 35.38
C THR A 353 11.33 0.84 35.38
N GLY A 354 10.92 1.31 34.22
CA GLY A 354 10.36 2.65 34.03
C GLY A 354 8.84 2.68 34.23
N GLU A 355 8.29 3.84 34.54
CA GLU A 355 6.82 4.08 34.61
C GLU A 355 6.10 3.76 33.30
N ARG A 356 6.77 3.92 32.15
CA ARG A 356 6.25 3.57 30.81
C ARG A 356 6.09 2.06 30.58
N SER A 357 6.62 1.22 31.44
CA SER A 357 6.53 -0.24 31.28
C SER A 357 5.09 -0.75 31.34
N ALA A 358 4.24 -0.18 32.20
CA ALA A 358 2.84 -0.55 32.32
C ALA A 358 2.03 -0.19 31.06
N ASP A 359 2.15 1.03 30.57
CA ASP A 359 1.47 1.49 29.35
C ASP A 359 1.93 0.71 28.11
N PHE A 360 3.23 0.41 28.04
CA PHE A 360 3.80 -0.40 26.97
C PHE A 360 3.24 -1.84 27.00
N LEU A 361 3.14 -2.45 28.16
CA LEU A 361 2.58 -3.79 28.29
C LEU A 361 1.09 -3.81 27.97
N GLU A 362 0.34 -2.80 28.37
CA GLU A 362 -1.08 -2.67 28.02
C GLU A 362 -1.27 -2.55 26.51
N GLU A 363 -0.51 -1.68 25.83
CA GLU A 363 -0.63 -1.50 24.39
C GLU A 363 -0.18 -2.75 23.63
N PHE A 364 0.97 -3.33 23.95
CA PHE A 364 1.59 -4.34 23.10
C PHE A 364 1.46 -5.78 23.58
N MET A 365 1.21 -6.03 24.88
CA MET A 365 1.33 -7.36 25.49
C MET A 365 0.15 -7.73 26.38
N SER A 366 -0.94 -6.98 26.41
CA SER A 366 -2.08 -7.15 27.33
C SER A 366 -2.74 -8.54 27.26
N ALA A 367 -2.60 -9.27 26.17
CA ALA A 367 -3.08 -10.65 26.08
C ALA A 367 -2.04 -11.71 26.55
N CYS A 368 -0.86 -11.31 27.04
CA CYS A 368 0.17 -12.21 27.54
C CYS A 368 0.16 -12.21 29.06
N ASP A 369 -0.58 -13.14 29.67
CA ASP A 369 -0.84 -13.29 31.11
C ASP A 369 -0.47 -14.66 31.67
N GLY A 370 0.32 -15.44 30.92
CA GLY A 370 0.70 -16.81 31.32
C GLY A 370 -0.29 -17.90 30.87
N ARG A 371 -1.35 -17.55 30.17
CA ARG A 371 -2.39 -18.47 29.66
C ARG A 371 -2.60 -18.39 28.15
N SER A 372 -1.66 -17.86 27.42
CA SER A 372 -1.75 -17.70 25.95
C SER A 372 -1.93 -19.05 25.26
N SER A 373 -1.16 -20.07 25.66
CA SER A 373 -1.25 -21.42 25.09
C SER A 373 -2.62 -22.07 25.36
N GLU A 374 -3.13 -21.91 26.59
CA GLU A 374 -4.45 -22.42 26.97
C GLU A 374 -5.56 -21.84 26.10
N ARG A 375 -5.57 -20.51 25.93
CA ARG A 375 -6.57 -19.82 25.12
C ARG A 375 -6.49 -20.22 23.65
N ILE A 376 -5.31 -20.21 23.05
CA ILE A 376 -5.13 -20.57 21.63
C ILE A 376 -5.56 -22.02 21.38
N VAL A 377 -5.22 -22.94 22.26
CA VAL A 377 -5.64 -24.34 22.12
C VAL A 377 -7.15 -24.47 22.26
N ARG A 378 -7.76 -23.86 23.29
CA ARG A 378 -9.19 -23.94 23.55
C ARG A 378 -10.01 -23.27 22.44
N GLU A 379 -9.66 -22.06 22.06
CA GLU A 379 -10.50 -21.21 21.20
C GLU A 379 -10.23 -21.42 19.71
N ILE A 380 -9.02 -21.83 19.34
CA ILE A 380 -8.65 -22.01 17.94
C ILE A 380 -8.38 -23.47 17.59
N LEU A 381 -7.43 -24.16 18.26
CA LEU A 381 -6.96 -25.45 17.77
C LEU A 381 -7.98 -26.59 17.98
N ARG A 382 -8.74 -26.54 19.08
CA ARG A 382 -9.77 -27.54 19.42
C ARG A 382 -11.18 -27.13 18.96
N SER A 383 -11.44 -25.84 18.83
CA SER A 383 -12.75 -25.34 18.43
C SER A 383 -13.09 -25.87 17.02
N PRO A 384 -14.21 -26.55 16.80
CA PRO A 384 -14.61 -26.90 15.45
C PRO A 384 -14.76 -25.60 14.67
N ARG A 385 -14.19 -25.55 13.46
CA ARG A 385 -14.52 -24.45 12.57
C ARG A 385 -16.02 -24.48 12.37
N ALA A 386 -16.73 -23.43 12.81
CA ALA A 386 -18.14 -23.31 12.57
C ALA A 386 -18.33 -23.52 11.07
N ARG A 387 -19.03 -24.58 10.69
CA ARG A 387 -19.50 -24.74 9.31
C ARG A 387 -20.33 -23.51 9.09
N VAL A 388 -19.88 -22.62 8.22
CA VAL A 388 -20.72 -21.51 7.76
C VAL A 388 -21.87 -22.23 7.03
N GLU A 389 -22.89 -22.60 7.79
CA GLU A 389 -24.18 -22.97 7.22
C GLU A 389 -24.59 -21.78 6.36
N ARG A 390 -24.89 -22.07 5.10
CA ARG A 390 -25.57 -21.13 4.24
C ARG A 390 -26.95 -20.86 4.82
N ALA A 391 -27.01 -20.10 5.91
CA ALA A 391 -28.24 -19.51 6.37
C ALA A 391 -28.68 -18.56 5.26
N ALA A 392 -29.93 -18.78 4.80
CA ALA A 392 -30.63 -17.87 3.94
C ALA A 392 -30.64 -16.50 4.65
N VAL A 393 -29.83 -15.55 4.18
CA VAL A 393 -29.80 -14.20 4.72
C VAL A 393 -31.01 -13.47 4.18
N ALA A 394 -31.83 -12.99 5.10
CA ALA A 394 -32.91 -12.03 4.82
C ALA A 394 -32.28 -10.74 4.21
N PRO A 395 -33.01 -10.02 3.36
CA PRO A 395 -32.48 -8.88 2.64
C PRO A 395 -32.19 -7.72 3.59
N GLY A 396 -30.91 -7.43 3.81
CA GLY A 396 -30.43 -6.31 4.63
C GLY A 396 -29.14 -6.67 5.37
N GLY A 397 -28.01 -6.78 4.71
CA GLY A 397 -26.73 -7.03 5.37
C GLY A 397 -25.61 -7.20 4.39
N THR A 398 -24.50 -6.66 4.73
CA THR A 398 -23.10 -6.80 4.26
C THR A 398 -22.81 -7.74 3.08
N PRO A 399 -21.96 -7.35 2.13
CA PRO A 399 -21.74 -8.09 0.90
C PRO A 399 -20.96 -9.40 1.15
N GLU A 400 -21.55 -10.51 0.70
CA GLU A 400 -20.92 -11.83 0.60
C GLU A 400 -19.60 -11.80 -0.19
N PRO A 401 -18.58 -12.56 0.20
CA PRO A 401 -17.46 -12.90 -0.71
C PRO A 401 -17.96 -13.97 -1.68
N THR A 402 -18.81 -13.54 -2.59
CA THR A 402 -19.53 -14.38 -3.54
C THR A 402 -18.78 -14.46 -4.84
N ARG A 403 -18.83 -15.62 -5.50
CA ARG A 403 -18.65 -15.83 -6.97
C ARG A 403 -17.57 -14.98 -7.69
N ALA A 404 -16.99 -13.99 -7.03
CA ALA A 404 -15.98 -13.06 -7.55
C ALA A 404 -14.64 -13.76 -7.83
N ASP A 405 -14.22 -14.74 -7.01
CA ASP A 405 -12.91 -15.38 -7.17
C ASP A 405 -12.83 -16.29 -8.41
N GLY A 406 -13.89 -16.99 -8.76
CA GLY A 406 -13.97 -17.71 -10.03
C GLY A 406 -14.00 -16.76 -11.23
N ARG A 407 -14.71 -15.63 -11.10
CA ARG A 407 -14.76 -14.59 -12.14
C ARG A 407 -13.45 -13.82 -12.26
N ILE A 408 -12.73 -13.59 -11.17
CA ILE A 408 -11.39 -12.94 -11.21
C ILE A 408 -10.38 -13.86 -11.85
N GLY A 409 -10.36 -15.15 -11.52
CA GLY A 409 -9.49 -16.14 -12.19
C GLY A 409 -9.75 -16.21 -13.70
N LEU A 410 -11.01 -16.20 -14.11
CA LEU A 410 -11.41 -16.13 -15.52
C LEU A 410 -11.00 -14.79 -16.17
N ARG A 411 -11.19 -13.67 -15.46
CA ARG A 411 -10.75 -12.34 -15.96
C ARG A 411 -9.25 -12.24 -16.13
N LEU A 412 -8.47 -12.80 -15.24
CA LEU A 412 -7.01 -12.87 -15.35
C LEU A 412 -6.56 -13.77 -16.51
N ALA A 413 -7.23 -14.90 -16.71
CA ALA A 413 -6.98 -15.77 -17.85
C ALA A 413 -7.33 -15.06 -19.18
N VAL A 414 -8.49 -14.41 -19.24
CA VAL A 414 -8.90 -13.61 -20.40
C VAL A 414 -7.92 -12.46 -20.65
N ALA A 415 -7.46 -11.76 -19.61
CA ALA A 415 -6.48 -10.69 -19.73
C ALA A 415 -5.12 -11.22 -20.25
N ALA A 416 -4.67 -12.39 -19.79
CA ALA A 416 -3.45 -13.03 -20.27
C ALA A 416 -3.55 -13.45 -21.74
N VAL A 417 -4.68 -14.05 -22.14
CA VAL A 417 -4.94 -14.45 -23.52
C VAL A 417 -5.03 -13.21 -24.41
N ALA A 418 -5.79 -12.20 -23.99
CA ALA A 418 -5.93 -10.94 -24.74
C ALA A 418 -4.57 -10.28 -24.96
N ARG A 419 -3.73 -10.21 -23.92
CA ARG A 419 -2.38 -9.66 -24.03
C ARG A 419 -1.48 -10.49 -24.98
N ALA A 420 -1.54 -11.80 -24.89
CA ALA A 420 -0.77 -12.68 -25.79
C ALA A 420 -1.22 -12.52 -27.25
N SER A 421 -2.53 -12.44 -27.49
CA SER A 421 -3.11 -12.21 -28.82
C SER A 421 -2.70 -10.85 -29.40
N LEU A 422 -2.76 -9.77 -28.58
CA LEU A 422 -2.30 -8.45 -28.98
C LEU A 422 -0.80 -8.45 -29.32
N ALA A 423 0.02 -9.10 -28.50
CA ALA A 423 1.46 -9.21 -28.72
C ALA A 423 1.78 -10.00 -30.01
N LEU A 424 1.04 -11.08 -30.27
CA LEU A 424 1.18 -11.90 -31.47
C LEU A 424 0.85 -11.11 -32.73
N VAL A 425 -0.25 -10.35 -32.73
CA VAL A 425 -0.63 -9.48 -33.85
C VAL A 425 0.34 -8.31 -34.01
N TYR A 426 0.82 -7.74 -32.90
CA TYR A 426 1.73 -6.60 -32.94
C TYR A 426 3.15 -6.95 -33.41
N ALA A 427 3.61 -8.19 -33.16
CA ALA A 427 4.97 -8.63 -33.48
C ALA A 427 5.34 -8.43 -34.97
N PRO A 428 4.55 -8.89 -35.95
CA PRO A 428 4.84 -8.63 -37.36
C PRO A 428 4.68 -7.14 -37.77
N LEU A 429 3.77 -6.41 -37.12
CA LEU A 429 3.58 -4.98 -37.41
C LEU A 429 4.81 -4.15 -37.01
N LYS A 430 5.58 -4.59 -36.01
CA LYS A 430 6.84 -3.92 -35.62
C LYS A 430 7.93 -3.98 -36.72
N LEU A 431 7.80 -4.84 -37.70
CA LEU A 431 8.73 -4.88 -38.83
C LEU A 431 8.48 -3.72 -39.84
N LEU A 432 7.30 -3.08 -39.81
CA LEU A 432 7.01 -1.93 -40.64
C LEU A 432 7.88 -0.73 -40.22
N PRO A 433 8.35 0.09 -41.14
CA PRO A 433 9.17 1.26 -40.82
C PRO A 433 8.38 2.30 -40.02
N ALA A 434 9.02 2.91 -39.02
CA ALA A 434 8.48 4.06 -38.31
C ALA A 434 8.44 5.27 -39.25
N ARG A 435 7.36 6.05 -39.17
CA ARG A 435 7.12 7.26 -39.97
C ARG A 435 7.15 8.48 -39.06
N ARG A 436 7.29 9.64 -39.59
CA ARG A 436 7.10 10.92 -38.87
C ARG A 436 5.63 11.09 -38.51
N LYS A 437 5.20 10.32 -37.51
CA LYS A 437 3.80 10.19 -37.15
C LYS A 437 3.63 10.21 -35.63
N VAL A 438 2.64 10.98 -35.18
CA VAL A 438 2.12 11.05 -33.84
C VAL A 438 0.77 10.34 -33.78
N VAL A 439 0.58 9.47 -32.81
CA VAL A 439 -0.71 8.83 -32.56
C VAL A 439 -1.24 9.33 -31.22
N MET A 440 -2.47 9.79 -31.17
CA MET A 440 -3.15 10.23 -29.95
C MET A 440 -4.27 9.24 -29.63
N ILE A 441 -4.30 8.68 -28.43
CA ILE A 441 -5.31 7.69 -28.01
C ILE A 441 -6.02 8.16 -26.76
N SER A 442 -7.37 8.19 -26.79
CA SER A 442 -8.23 8.39 -25.62
C SER A 442 -9.30 7.29 -25.52
N ARG A 443 -9.67 6.94 -24.28
CA ARG A 443 -10.70 5.95 -23.95
C ARG A 443 -11.82 6.49 -23.06
N GLU A 444 -11.71 7.71 -22.59
CA GLU A 444 -12.68 8.35 -21.67
C GLU A 444 -13.70 9.21 -22.40
N HIS A 445 -13.46 9.53 -23.67
CA HIS A 445 -14.31 10.44 -24.42
C HIS A 445 -15.02 9.73 -25.57
N PRO A 446 -16.29 10.10 -25.88
CA PRO A 446 -17.01 9.61 -27.06
C PRO A 446 -16.55 10.28 -28.36
N ALA A 447 -15.98 11.48 -28.26
CA ALA A 447 -15.45 12.30 -29.33
C ALA A 447 -14.02 12.76 -29.05
N VAL A 448 -13.35 13.35 -30.00
CA VAL A 448 -11.99 13.86 -29.83
C VAL A 448 -11.98 14.98 -28.78
N PRO A 449 -11.21 14.86 -27.68
CA PRO A 449 -11.12 15.90 -26.68
C PRO A 449 -10.53 17.18 -27.24
N ASP A 450 -11.00 18.35 -26.77
CA ASP A 450 -10.48 19.64 -27.17
C ASP A 450 -8.96 19.78 -26.96
N ASP A 451 -8.42 19.18 -25.88
CA ASP A 451 -6.97 19.15 -25.61
C ASP A 451 -6.20 18.48 -26.77
N PHE A 452 -6.76 17.41 -27.36
CA PHE A 452 -6.16 16.76 -28.54
C PHE A 452 -6.33 17.61 -29.82
N VAL A 453 -7.43 18.36 -29.95
CA VAL A 453 -7.64 19.28 -31.08
C VAL A 453 -6.61 20.41 -31.06
N ASP A 454 -6.41 21.04 -29.89
CA ASP A 454 -5.45 22.12 -29.72
C ASP A 454 -4.01 21.62 -29.93
N LEU A 455 -3.67 20.47 -29.32
CA LEU A 455 -2.35 19.87 -29.50
C LEU A 455 -2.07 19.50 -30.98
N ARG A 456 -3.04 18.94 -31.67
CA ARG A 456 -2.91 18.65 -33.11
C ARG A 456 -2.67 19.92 -33.93
N THR A 457 -3.36 20.99 -33.59
CA THR A 457 -3.21 22.30 -34.25
C THR A 457 -1.80 22.85 -33.99
N ALA A 458 -1.32 22.79 -32.78
CA ALA A 458 0.02 23.24 -32.41
C ALA A 458 1.13 22.40 -33.07
N ILE A 459 0.98 21.08 -33.15
CA ILE A 459 1.94 20.20 -33.84
C ILE A 459 1.99 20.56 -35.34
N ALA A 460 0.82 20.74 -35.97
CA ALA A 460 0.77 21.11 -37.40
C ALA A 460 1.35 22.50 -37.71
N ALA A 461 1.25 23.44 -36.77
CA ALA A 461 1.86 24.75 -36.88
C ALA A 461 3.39 24.72 -36.74
N LEU A 462 3.91 23.86 -35.82
CA LEU A 462 5.35 23.69 -35.63
C LEU A 462 6.01 22.90 -36.76
N ASP A 463 5.38 21.82 -37.19
CA ASP A 463 5.89 20.97 -38.27
C ASP A 463 4.73 20.32 -39.08
N PRO A 464 4.38 20.91 -40.20
CA PRO A 464 3.29 20.41 -41.06
C PRO A 464 3.60 19.06 -41.73
N THR A 465 4.84 18.57 -41.67
CA THR A 465 5.23 17.25 -42.23
C THR A 465 4.92 16.10 -41.30
N VAL A 466 4.58 16.39 -40.04
CA VAL A 466 4.22 15.38 -39.03
C VAL A 466 2.76 14.93 -39.24
N GLN A 467 2.58 13.66 -39.53
CA GLN A 467 1.25 13.07 -39.60
C GLN A 467 0.67 12.84 -38.19
N VAL A 468 -0.45 13.48 -37.87
CA VAL A 468 -1.17 13.26 -36.62
C VAL A 468 -2.40 12.37 -36.83
N VAL A 469 -2.49 11.27 -36.11
CA VAL A 469 -3.62 10.33 -36.12
C VAL A 469 -4.26 10.27 -34.75
N THR A 470 -5.56 10.57 -34.65
CA THR A 470 -6.32 10.56 -33.40
C THR A 470 -7.28 9.38 -33.38
N LEU A 471 -7.17 8.53 -32.35
CA LEU A 471 -7.93 7.29 -32.17
C LEU A 471 -8.67 7.33 -30.84
N VAL A 472 -9.89 7.84 -30.86
CA VAL A 472 -10.73 8.05 -29.67
C VAL A 472 -11.94 7.13 -29.72
N ARG A 473 -12.13 6.33 -28.68
CA ARG A 473 -13.32 5.49 -28.50
C ARG A 473 -13.42 4.98 -27.08
N MET A 474 -14.55 5.22 -26.44
CA MET A 474 -14.92 4.56 -25.17
C MET A 474 -15.12 3.05 -25.39
N VAL A 475 -14.86 2.24 -24.34
CA VAL A 475 -15.14 0.80 -24.38
C VAL A 475 -16.65 0.58 -24.21
N PRO A 476 -17.39 0.12 -25.24
CA PRO A 476 -18.82 -0.03 -25.12
C PRO A 476 -19.20 -1.20 -24.22
N PRO A 477 -20.37 -1.18 -23.57
CA PRO A 477 -20.89 -2.31 -22.82
C PRO A 477 -21.32 -3.46 -23.76
N GLY A 478 -21.36 -4.68 -23.23
CA GLY A 478 -21.81 -5.87 -23.95
C GLY A 478 -20.80 -6.50 -24.91
N LEU A 479 -21.10 -7.72 -25.36
CA LEU A 479 -20.18 -8.52 -26.19
C LEU A 479 -19.98 -7.95 -27.61
N ARG A 480 -21.06 -7.47 -28.25
CA ARG A 480 -20.98 -6.84 -29.58
C ARG A 480 -20.16 -5.55 -29.56
N GLY A 481 -20.31 -4.74 -28.48
CA GLY A 481 -19.52 -3.54 -28.29
C GLY A 481 -18.03 -3.86 -28.12
N LYS A 482 -17.71 -4.86 -27.33
CA LYS A 482 -16.32 -5.34 -27.13
C LYS A 482 -15.69 -5.88 -28.40
N ALA A 483 -16.46 -6.58 -29.27
CA ALA A 483 -15.97 -7.05 -30.57
C ALA A 483 -15.63 -5.86 -31.50
N ARG A 484 -16.50 -4.83 -31.56
CA ARG A 484 -16.21 -3.60 -32.34
C ARG A 484 -14.98 -2.85 -31.78
N TYR A 485 -14.80 -2.87 -30.44
CA TYR A 485 -13.63 -2.27 -29.84
C TYR A 485 -12.35 -3.06 -30.15
N ALA A 486 -12.42 -4.40 -30.27
CA ALA A 486 -11.29 -5.23 -30.69
C ALA A 486 -10.81 -4.86 -32.11
N VAL A 487 -11.72 -4.58 -33.07
CA VAL A 487 -11.37 -4.07 -34.41
C VAL A 487 -10.67 -2.71 -34.31
N HIS A 488 -11.18 -1.81 -33.45
CA HIS A 488 -10.53 -0.51 -33.20
C HIS A 488 -9.12 -0.67 -32.61
N MET A 489 -8.91 -1.68 -31.75
CA MET A 489 -7.58 -2.00 -31.24
C MET A 489 -6.60 -2.48 -32.31
N LEU A 490 -7.07 -3.21 -33.35
CA LEU A 490 -6.21 -3.56 -34.48
C LEU A 490 -5.72 -2.32 -35.24
N ALA A 491 -6.58 -1.32 -35.45
CA ALA A 491 -6.17 -0.04 -36.01
C ALA A 491 -5.14 0.68 -35.10
N GLN A 492 -5.35 0.66 -33.76
CA GLN A 492 -4.38 1.20 -32.82
C GLN A 492 -3.02 0.49 -32.95
N LEU A 493 -2.99 -0.86 -33.03
CA LEU A 493 -1.74 -1.62 -33.20
C LEU A 493 -0.97 -1.22 -34.46
N TYR A 494 -1.64 -1.07 -35.61
CA TYR A 494 -1.01 -0.65 -36.84
C TYR A 494 -0.44 0.76 -36.72
N HIS A 495 -1.24 1.71 -36.22
CA HIS A 495 -0.80 3.09 -36.11
C HIS A 495 0.34 3.26 -35.10
N VAL A 496 0.30 2.60 -33.97
CA VAL A 496 1.35 2.61 -32.96
C VAL A 496 2.65 1.96 -33.47
N ALA A 497 2.54 0.83 -34.20
CA ALA A 497 3.70 0.14 -34.78
C ALA A 497 4.48 0.99 -35.79
N THR A 498 3.81 1.96 -36.41
CA THR A 498 4.38 2.82 -37.47
C THR A 498 4.54 4.27 -37.03
N ALA A 499 4.35 4.59 -35.73
CA ALA A 499 4.55 5.92 -35.17
C ALA A 499 5.92 6.08 -34.52
N ARG A 500 6.35 7.32 -34.29
CA ARG A 500 7.48 7.70 -33.44
C ARG A 500 7.04 8.22 -32.10
N VAL A 501 5.85 8.79 -32.00
CA VAL A 501 5.29 9.26 -30.72
C VAL A 501 3.87 8.75 -30.55
N LEU A 502 3.58 8.28 -29.36
CA LEU A 502 2.26 7.90 -28.86
C LEU A 502 1.89 8.81 -27.69
N VAL A 503 0.84 9.61 -27.83
CA VAL A 503 0.29 10.44 -26.76
C VAL A 503 -0.97 9.79 -26.21
N VAL A 504 -1.08 9.67 -24.90
CA VAL A 504 -2.26 9.12 -24.23
C VAL A 504 -2.71 10.04 -23.10
N ASP A 505 -4.02 10.16 -22.89
CA ASP A 505 -4.63 10.96 -21.81
C ASP A 505 -5.19 10.08 -20.68
N THR A 506 -5.19 8.77 -20.88
CA THR A 506 -5.73 7.78 -19.96
C THR A 506 -4.91 6.50 -20.01
N TYR A 507 -5.30 5.49 -19.22
CA TYR A 507 -4.73 4.16 -19.39
C TYR A 507 -5.13 3.58 -20.76
N ALA A 508 -4.22 3.54 -21.69
CA ALA A 508 -4.39 2.90 -23.00
C ALA A 508 -3.79 1.48 -23.00
N ILE A 509 -4.63 0.45 -23.29
CA ILE A 509 -4.22 -0.96 -23.25
C ILE A 509 -3.01 -1.19 -24.14
N VAL A 510 -3.05 -0.71 -25.37
CA VAL A 510 -1.97 -0.89 -26.36
C VAL A 510 -0.67 -0.22 -25.92
N ALA A 511 -0.74 0.92 -25.23
CA ALA A 511 0.44 1.61 -24.72
C ALA A 511 1.17 0.80 -23.63
N SER A 512 0.42 0.21 -22.70
CA SER A 512 0.97 -0.36 -21.47
C SER A 512 1.26 -1.85 -21.54
N VAL A 513 0.45 -2.65 -22.28
CA VAL A 513 0.60 -4.12 -22.27
C VAL A 513 1.65 -4.62 -23.26
N LEU A 514 2.02 -3.83 -24.27
CA LEU A 514 2.92 -4.23 -25.34
C LEU A 514 4.36 -3.78 -25.07
N ARG A 515 5.31 -4.47 -25.69
CA ARG A 515 6.70 -4.00 -25.80
C ARG A 515 6.86 -3.30 -27.15
N HIS A 516 7.04 -2.01 -27.11
CA HIS A 516 7.19 -1.18 -28.30
C HIS A 516 8.59 -1.25 -28.91
N LYS A 517 8.75 -0.63 -30.07
CA LYS A 517 10.05 -0.37 -30.69
C LYS A 517 10.84 0.63 -29.84
N PRO A 518 12.17 0.59 -29.86
CA PRO A 518 13.01 1.57 -29.14
C PRO A 518 12.83 3.00 -29.61
N ASP A 519 12.41 3.19 -30.85
CA ASP A 519 12.19 4.48 -31.52
C ASP A 519 10.75 5.04 -31.36
N LEU A 520 9.91 4.38 -30.57
CA LEU A 520 8.58 4.90 -30.17
C LEU A 520 8.67 5.52 -28.78
N THR A 521 8.39 6.79 -28.65
CA THR A 521 8.22 7.49 -27.37
C THR A 521 6.76 7.49 -26.95
N VAL A 522 6.45 7.05 -25.74
CA VAL A 522 5.11 7.04 -25.15
C VAL A 522 4.97 8.15 -24.13
N ILE A 523 4.08 9.10 -24.38
CA ILE A 523 3.84 10.30 -23.55
C ILE A 523 2.45 10.20 -22.92
N GLN A 524 2.37 10.24 -21.57
CA GLN A 524 1.14 10.37 -20.82
C GLN A 524 0.90 11.83 -20.47
N ILE A 525 -0.22 12.42 -20.96
CA ILE A 525 -0.57 13.81 -20.63
C ILE A 525 -1.65 13.92 -19.55
N TRP A 526 -2.30 12.78 -19.20
CA TRP A 526 -3.44 12.70 -18.29
C TRP A 526 -4.63 13.55 -18.77
N HIS A 527 -5.73 13.56 -18.01
CA HIS A 527 -6.97 14.26 -18.39
C HIS A 527 -7.46 15.26 -17.32
N ALA A 528 -6.76 15.34 -16.18
CA ALA A 528 -7.08 16.26 -15.08
C ALA A 528 -5.94 17.25 -14.85
N LEU A 529 -6.28 18.45 -14.41
CA LEU A 529 -5.32 19.43 -13.91
C LEU A 529 -4.97 19.09 -12.44
N GLY A 530 -3.76 19.42 -12.03
CA GLY A 530 -3.28 19.23 -10.67
C GLY A 530 -3.20 17.78 -10.24
N ALA A 531 -2.97 17.59 -8.96
CA ALA A 531 -2.97 16.31 -8.27
C ALA A 531 -3.84 16.40 -7.02
N PHE A 532 -5.14 16.14 -7.16
CA PHE A 532 -6.11 16.29 -6.07
C PHE A 532 -6.26 15.00 -5.28
N LYS A 533 -7.14 14.12 -5.73
CA LYS A 533 -7.32 12.78 -5.17
C LYS A 533 -6.22 11.86 -5.66
N LYS A 534 -5.81 10.88 -4.87
CA LYS A 534 -4.95 9.80 -5.36
C LYS A 534 -5.63 9.06 -6.51
N PHE A 535 -4.86 8.65 -7.50
CA PHE A 535 -5.35 7.98 -8.72
C PHE A 535 -4.33 6.97 -9.25
N GLY A 536 -4.66 6.27 -10.33
CA GLY A 536 -3.74 5.36 -10.99
C GLY A 536 -3.34 4.17 -10.12
N LEU A 537 -2.04 3.98 -9.91
CA LEU A 537 -1.51 2.89 -9.09
C LEU A 537 -1.62 3.16 -7.59
N SER A 538 -1.75 4.41 -7.17
CA SER A 538 -1.84 4.80 -5.76
C SER A 538 -3.16 4.40 -5.08
N ILE A 539 -4.19 4.05 -5.87
CA ILE A 539 -5.50 3.61 -5.36
C ILE A 539 -5.80 2.13 -5.64
N LEU A 540 -4.79 1.34 -6.01
CA LEU A 540 -5.01 -0.08 -6.27
C LEU A 540 -5.44 -0.82 -5.01
N GLY A 541 -6.54 -1.57 -5.11
CA GLY A 541 -7.07 -2.35 -3.99
C GLY A 541 -7.94 -1.56 -3.02
N GLN A 542 -8.11 -0.26 -3.21
CA GLN A 542 -9.13 0.55 -2.53
C GLN A 542 -10.51 0.34 -3.19
N GLU A 543 -11.57 0.75 -2.52
CA GLU A 543 -12.96 0.51 -2.96
C GLU A 543 -13.25 1.06 -4.37
N GLU A 544 -12.74 2.23 -4.70
CA GLU A 544 -12.87 2.83 -6.03
C GLU A 544 -11.72 2.46 -6.98
N GLY A 545 -10.67 1.80 -6.48
CA GLY A 545 -9.52 1.36 -7.25
C GLY A 545 -9.79 0.08 -8.05
N ARG A 546 -8.95 -0.20 -9.03
CA ARG A 546 -9.02 -1.47 -9.75
C ARG A 546 -8.39 -2.59 -8.92
N ASP A 547 -8.87 -3.82 -9.13
CA ASP A 547 -8.20 -5.02 -8.57
C ASP A 547 -6.71 -5.02 -8.95
N ALA A 548 -5.85 -5.03 -7.96
CA ALA A 548 -4.39 -4.92 -8.15
C ALA A 548 -3.82 -6.06 -9.02
N ARG A 549 -4.44 -7.26 -8.97
CA ARG A 549 -4.04 -8.42 -9.78
C ARG A 549 -4.36 -8.20 -11.26
N LEU A 550 -5.53 -7.60 -11.54
CA LEU A 550 -5.93 -7.27 -12.91
C LEU A 550 -5.10 -6.11 -13.46
N ALA A 551 -4.82 -5.08 -12.64
CA ALA A 551 -3.95 -3.98 -13.00
C ALA A 551 -2.52 -4.46 -13.34
N ALA A 552 -1.95 -5.34 -12.51
CA ALA A 552 -0.65 -5.95 -12.76
C ALA A 552 -0.64 -6.86 -14.01
N ALA A 553 -1.70 -7.68 -14.21
CA ALA A 553 -1.83 -8.54 -15.39
C ALA A 553 -1.92 -7.72 -16.69
N MET A 554 -2.59 -6.58 -16.63
CA MET A 554 -2.75 -5.64 -17.73
C MET A 554 -1.63 -4.58 -17.78
N ARG A 555 -0.61 -4.68 -16.92
CA ARG A 555 0.50 -3.73 -16.84
C ARG A 555 0.02 -2.28 -16.79
N MET A 556 -1.00 -2.02 -15.99
CA MET A 556 -1.63 -0.69 -15.91
C MET A 556 -0.57 0.39 -15.66
N HIS A 557 -0.61 1.44 -16.46
CA HIS A 557 0.33 2.57 -16.45
C HIS A 557 1.82 2.21 -16.66
N ALA A 558 2.16 1.02 -17.13
CA ALA A 558 3.55 0.69 -17.46
C ALA A 558 3.93 1.18 -18.87
N GLY A 559 5.21 1.52 -19.04
CA GLY A 559 5.80 1.79 -20.37
C GLY A 559 5.66 3.23 -20.84
N TYR A 560 5.42 4.19 -19.97
CA TYR A 560 5.51 5.61 -20.31
C TYR A 560 6.98 6.06 -20.28
N ASP A 561 7.43 6.70 -21.34
CA ASP A 561 8.76 7.29 -21.43
C ASP A 561 8.77 8.69 -20.83
N LEU A 562 7.63 9.39 -20.91
CA LEU A 562 7.42 10.71 -20.35
C LEU A 562 5.99 10.83 -19.81
N VAL A 563 5.85 11.51 -18.70
CA VAL A 563 4.58 11.90 -18.07
C VAL A 563 4.57 13.43 -17.98
N LEU A 564 3.46 14.07 -18.33
CA LEU A 564 3.31 15.52 -18.21
C LEU A 564 2.44 15.86 -17.01
N ALA A 565 2.94 16.73 -16.14
CA ALA A 565 2.26 17.23 -14.95
C ALA A 565 1.96 18.73 -15.09
N SER A 566 0.97 19.23 -14.36
CA SER A 566 0.55 20.63 -14.45
C SER A 566 1.45 21.61 -13.71
N SER A 567 2.25 21.13 -12.74
CA SER A 567 3.20 21.95 -11.96
C SER A 567 4.34 21.10 -11.41
N GLU A 568 5.35 21.76 -10.84
CA GLU A 568 6.46 21.11 -10.14
C GLU A 568 5.95 20.33 -8.92
N ASP A 569 5.01 20.90 -8.13
CA ASP A 569 4.40 20.29 -6.96
C ASP A 569 3.58 19.01 -7.29
N CYS A 570 3.17 18.83 -8.54
CA CYS A 570 2.46 17.64 -9.00
C CYS A 570 3.37 16.48 -9.42
N ARG A 571 4.69 16.68 -9.58
CA ARG A 571 5.57 15.68 -10.21
C ARG A 571 5.69 14.40 -9.41
N GLU A 572 5.86 14.50 -8.10
CA GLU A 572 5.96 13.31 -7.23
C GLU A 572 4.65 12.52 -7.20
N ALA A 573 3.51 13.22 -7.11
CA ALA A 573 2.19 12.61 -7.16
C ALA A 573 1.95 11.84 -8.47
N TYR A 574 2.35 12.41 -9.60
CA TYR A 574 2.25 11.74 -10.90
C TYR A 574 3.23 10.58 -11.04
N ALA A 575 4.44 10.70 -10.50
CA ALA A 575 5.41 9.61 -10.47
C ALA A 575 4.86 8.41 -9.68
N GLU A 576 4.26 8.65 -8.51
CA GLU A 576 3.59 7.63 -7.69
C GLU A 576 2.40 7.01 -8.45
N ALA A 577 1.47 7.85 -8.95
CA ALA A 577 0.26 7.39 -9.63
C ALA A 577 0.54 6.52 -10.86
N PHE A 578 1.61 6.79 -11.58
CA PHE A 578 1.99 6.05 -12.78
C PHE A 578 3.12 5.03 -12.56
N GLY A 579 3.65 4.92 -11.33
CA GLY A 579 4.72 3.98 -10.98
C GLY A 579 5.98 4.21 -11.82
N THR A 580 6.36 5.46 -12.02
CA THR A 580 7.53 5.87 -12.80
C THR A 580 8.50 6.69 -11.96
N ASP A 581 9.71 6.88 -12.47
CA ASP A 581 10.68 7.76 -11.82
C ASP A 581 10.29 9.23 -12.04
N VAL A 582 10.46 10.09 -11.02
CA VAL A 582 10.13 11.51 -11.06
C VAL A 582 10.89 12.27 -12.17
N THR A 583 12.06 11.78 -12.55
CA THR A 583 12.85 12.34 -13.68
C THR A 583 12.15 12.19 -15.03
N ARG A 584 11.18 11.29 -15.14
CA ARG A 584 10.34 11.13 -16.34
C ARG A 584 9.07 11.98 -16.29
N VAL A 585 8.84 12.71 -15.22
CA VAL A 585 7.71 13.62 -15.09
C VAL A 585 8.20 15.03 -15.38
N ARG A 586 7.67 15.63 -16.47
CA ARG A 586 7.99 17.00 -16.89
C ARG A 586 6.79 17.91 -16.70
N VAL A 587 7.03 19.16 -16.31
CA VAL A 587 5.96 20.16 -16.18
C VAL A 587 5.57 20.66 -17.56
N ALA A 588 4.33 20.38 -17.94
CA ALA A 588 3.68 20.91 -19.14
C ALA A 588 2.15 20.76 -18.96
N PRO A 589 1.45 21.80 -18.52
CA PRO A 589 0.01 21.74 -18.27
C PRO A 589 -0.79 21.56 -19.56
N LEU A 590 -2.00 21.01 -19.42
CA LEU A 590 -2.88 20.70 -20.53
C LEU A 590 -3.30 21.95 -21.33
N PRO A 591 -3.54 21.83 -22.65
CA PRO A 591 -3.99 22.94 -23.51
C PRO A 591 -5.27 23.65 -23.03
N ARG A 592 -6.14 22.95 -22.25
CA ARG A 592 -7.34 23.57 -21.68
C ARG A 592 -7.05 24.78 -20.79
N VAL A 593 -5.86 24.84 -20.18
CA VAL A 593 -5.44 26.00 -19.37
C VAL A 593 -5.43 27.27 -20.23
N ASP A 594 -4.94 27.21 -21.44
CA ASP A 594 -4.96 28.33 -22.38
C ASP A 594 -6.39 28.77 -22.71
N ARG A 595 -7.28 27.79 -22.96
CA ARG A 595 -8.69 28.06 -23.23
C ARG A 595 -9.42 28.72 -22.05
N LEU A 596 -9.13 28.28 -20.84
CA LEU A 596 -9.71 28.86 -19.61
C LEU A 596 -9.20 30.27 -19.33
N ARG A 597 -7.96 30.56 -19.70
CA ARG A 597 -7.34 31.87 -19.52
C ARG A 597 -7.65 32.88 -20.63
N ASP A 598 -8.10 32.45 -21.81
CA ASP A 598 -8.43 33.35 -22.94
C ASP A 598 -9.68 34.23 -22.64
N PRO A 599 -9.52 35.55 -22.41
CA PRO A 599 -10.64 36.43 -22.09
C PRO A 599 -11.69 36.51 -23.20
N ALA A 600 -11.25 36.48 -24.48
CA ALA A 600 -12.15 36.56 -25.62
C ALA A 600 -13.00 35.28 -25.74
N ARG A 601 -12.41 34.13 -25.50
CA ARG A 601 -13.13 32.85 -25.47
C ARG A 601 -14.11 32.79 -24.27
N ARG A 602 -13.69 33.25 -23.09
CA ARG A 602 -14.60 33.35 -21.94
C ARG A 602 -15.78 34.26 -22.21
N ALA A 603 -15.55 35.42 -22.80
CA ALA A 603 -16.62 36.35 -23.17
C ALA A 603 -17.60 35.69 -24.17
N ARG A 604 -17.11 35.02 -25.20
CA ARG A 604 -17.96 34.27 -26.14
C ARG A 604 -18.76 33.17 -25.49
N THR A 605 -18.13 32.40 -24.58
CA THR A 605 -18.82 31.33 -23.82
C THR A 605 -19.90 31.93 -22.92
N ARG A 606 -19.62 33.04 -22.23
CA ARG A 606 -20.58 33.79 -21.42
C ARG A 606 -21.81 34.18 -22.22
N GLU A 607 -21.62 34.76 -23.40
CA GLU A 607 -22.73 35.13 -24.26
C GLU A 607 -23.54 33.93 -24.77
N ARG A 608 -22.90 32.79 -25.05
CA ARG A 608 -23.58 31.55 -25.41
C ARG A 608 -24.46 31.04 -24.27
N VAL A 609 -23.94 31.06 -23.03
CA VAL A 609 -24.70 30.64 -21.83
C VAL A 609 -25.89 31.57 -21.64
N TYR A 610 -25.70 32.88 -21.70
CA TYR A 610 -26.78 33.84 -21.54
C TYR A 610 -27.80 33.83 -22.69
N ALA A 611 -27.40 33.45 -23.89
CA ALA A 611 -28.33 33.28 -25.03
C ALA A 611 -29.23 32.06 -24.83
N ALA A 612 -28.68 30.97 -24.29
CA ALA A 612 -29.43 29.74 -23.98
C ALA A 612 -30.23 29.84 -22.67
N HIS A 613 -29.73 30.57 -21.67
CA HIS A 613 -30.31 30.76 -20.36
C HIS A 613 -30.42 32.26 -20.02
N PRO A 614 -31.35 33.00 -20.62
CA PRO A 614 -31.44 34.47 -20.47
C PRO A 614 -31.70 34.93 -19.04
N HIS A 615 -32.31 34.10 -18.22
CA HIS A 615 -32.63 34.40 -16.80
C HIS A 615 -31.37 34.51 -15.94
N LEU A 616 -30.20 34.02 -16.38
CA LEU A 616 -28.95 34.16 -15.65
C LEU A 616 -28.29 35.53 -15.84
N ARG A 617 -28.67 36.27 -16.87
CA ARG A 617 -28.06 37.56 -17.19
C ARG A 617 -28.33 38.61 -16.08
N GLY A 618 -27.29 39.24 -15.57
CA GLY A 618 -27.37 40.25 -14.52
C GLY A 618 -27.58 39.72 -13.11
N ARG A 619 -27.52 38.41 -12.88
CA ARG A 619 -27.54 37.77 -11.55
C ARG A 619 -26.14 37.45 -11.08
N ARG A 620 -25.94 37.45 -9.77
CA ARG A 620 -24.74 36.81 -9.15
C ARG A 620 -24.95 35.30 -9.16
N ILE A 621 -24.04 34.57 -9.76
CA ILE A 621 -24.17 33.13 -10.00
C ILE A 621 -23.26 32.35 -9.06
N ALA A 622 -23.84 31.44 -8.27
CA ALA A 622 -23.15 30.46 -7.48
C ALA A 622 -23.19 29.11 -8.24
N LEU A 623 -22.05 28.67 -8.75
CA LEU A 623 -21.94 27.40 -9.44
C LEU A 623 -21.60 26.29 -8.44
N PHE A 624 -22.54 25.37 -8.22
CA PHE A 624 -22.35 24.19 -7.37
C PHE A 624 -22.03 22.95 -8.22
N ALA A 625 -20.88 22.36 -8.00
CA ALA A 625 -20.42 21.16 -8.71
C ALA A 625 -20.01 20.05 -7.72
N PRO A 626 -20.97 19.25 -7.23
CA PRO A 626 -20.71 18.18 -6.29
C PRO A 626 -20.00 16.97 -6.96
N THR A 627 -19.24 16.23 -6.15
CA THR A 627 -18.62 14.98 -6.60
C THR A 627 -19.67 13.88 -6.77
N PHE A 628 -19.56 13.12 -7.87
CA PHE A 628 -20.35 11.91 -8.07
C PHE A 628 -19.98 10.82 -7.05
N ARG A 629 -20.99 10.23 -6.40
CA ARG A 629 -20.86 9.09 -5.49
C ARG A 629 -21.44 7.84 -6.13
N LEU A 630 -20.80 6.68 -5.88
CA LEU A 630 -21.20 5.40 -6.50
C LEU A 630 -22.59 4.95 -6.09
N ASP A 631 -23.05 5.27 -4.90
CA ASP A 631 -24.40 5.02 -4.39
C ASP A 631 -25.45 6.02 -4.92
N GLY A 632 -24.99 7.05 -5.63
CA GLY A 632 -25.82 8.12 -6.17
C GLY A 632 -26.33 9.11 -5.10
N SER A 633 -25.76 9.09 -3.89
CA SER A 633 -26.09 10.06 -2.85
C SER A 633 -25.51 11.45 -3.17
N VAL A 634 -26.15 12.48 -2.66
CA VAL A 634 -25.65 13.86 -2.63
C VAL A 634 -25.61 14.26 -1.16
N THR A 635 -24.50 14.81 -0.72
CA THR A 635 -24.30 15.19 0.69
C THR A 635 -25.18 16.35 1.14
N VAL A 636 -25.66 17.13 0.19
CA VAL A 636 -26.49 18.31 0.46
C VAL A 636 -27.69 18.32 -0.49
N ASP A 637 -28.86 18.53 0.06
CA ASP A 637 -30.06 18.72 -0.76
C ASP A 637 -29.96 19.99 -1.60
N ALA A 638 -30.00 19.84 -2.92
CA ALA A 638 -29.83 20.96 -3.85
C ALA A 638 -30.94 22.01 -3.73
N GLY A 639 -32.16 21.63 -3.36
CA GLY A 639 -33.26 22.56 -3.12
C GLY A 639 -32.99 23.47 -1.92
N THR A 640 -32.57 22.88 -0.81
CA THR A 640 -32.16 23.62 0.40
C THR A 640 -30.99 24.58 0.12
N LEU A 641 -29.98 24.13 -0.60
CA LEU A 641 -28.83 24.96 -0.99
C LEU A 641 -29.26 26.11 -1.90
N THR A 642 -30.12 25.84 -2.91
CA THR A 642 -30.62 26.87 -3.83
C THR A 642 -31.42 27.94 -3.11
N ALA A 643 -32.30 27.53 -2.20
CA ALA A 643 -33.12 28.49 -1.41
C ALA A 643 -32.25 29.34 -0.50
N ALA A 644 -31.25 28.76 0.17
CA ALA A 644 -30.35 29.49 1.06
C ALA A 644 -29.47 30.50 0.30
N LEU A 645 -28.89 30.12 -0.84
CA LEU A 645 -28.11 31.01 -1.70
C LEU A 645 -28.96 32.12 -2.31
N ALA A 646 -30.22 31.85 -2.65
CA ALA A 646 -31.16 32.89 -3.11
C ALA A 646 -31.41 33.94 -2.05
N GLY A 647 -31.55 33.56 -0.77
CA GLY A 647 -31.63 34.47 0.37
C GLY A 647 -30.39 35.36 0.53
N ALA A 648 -29.22 34.92 0.08
CA ALA A 648 -27.97 35.68 0.05
C ALA A 648 -27.74 36.46 -1.25
N GLY A 649 -28.74 36.52 -2.13
CA GLY A 649 -28.67 37.26 -3.39
C GLY A 649 -27.93 36.56 -4.55
N PHE A 650 -27.69 35.24 -4.44
CA PHE A 650 -27.10 34.43 -5.51
C PHE A 650 -28.15 33.59 -6.22
N HIS A 651 -27.97 33.40 -7.51
CA HIS A 651 -28.67 32.38 -8.27
C HIS A 651 -27.81 31.13 -8.33
N ALA A 652 -28.28 30.02 -7.76
CA ALA A 652 -27.55 28.75 -7.77
C ALA A 652 -27.73 28.02 -9.12
N VAL A 653 -26.61 27.65 -9.74
CA VAL A 653 -26.58 26.74 -10.90
C VAL A 653 -25.87 25.47 -10.46
N VAL A 654 -26.53 24.31 -10.65
CA VAL A 654 -25.99 23.01 -10.24
C VAL A 654 -25.44 22.26 -11.45
N SER A 655 -24.14 22.10 -11.51
CA SER A 655 -23.48 21.32 -12.55
C SER A 655 -23.34 19.86 -12.13
N LEU A 656 -24.19 19.01 -12.69
CA LEU A 656 -24.25 17.60 -12.38
C LEU A 656 -23.32 16.76 -13.25
N HIS A 657 -22.69 15.76 -12.64
CA HIS A 657 -22.00 14.72 -13.40
C HIS A 657 -22.98 14.03 -14.37
N PRO A 658 -22.59 13.70 -15.61
CA PRO A 658 -23.47 13.09 -16.62
C PRO A 658 -24.26 11.85 -16.14
N LEU A 659 -23.73 11.11 -15.17
CA LEU A 659 -24.40 9.94 -14.56
C LEU A 659 -25.50 10.30 -13.54
N MET A 660 -25.62 11.58 -13.18
CA MET A 660 -26.63 12.08 -12.21
C MET A 660 -27.76 12.83 -12.91
N GLN A 661 -27.71 13.03 -14.20
CA GLN A 661 -28.75 13.74 -14.94
C GLN A 661 -30.11 13.03 -14.81
N GLY A 662 -31.16 13.80 -14.49
CA GLY A 662 -32.52 13.29 -14.30
C GLY A 662 -32.90 12.88 -12.88
N ARG A 663 -32.02 13.02 -11.89
CA ARG A 663 -32.31 12.71 -10.47
C ARG A 663 -32.79 13.89 -9.63
N PHE A 664 -32.70 15.12 -10.14
CA PHE A 664 -33.14 16.32 -9.44
C PHE A 664 -34.46 16.83 -10.03
N GLY A 665 -35.32 17.39 -9.17
CA GLY A 665 -36.61 17.95 -9.59
C GLY A 665 -36.44 19.19 -10.51
N ALA A 666 -37.51 19.60 -11.17
CA ALA A 666 -37.55 20.75 -12.07
C ALA A 666 -37.23 22.12 -11.41
N GLU A 667 -37.09 22.12 -10.08
CA GLU A 667 -36.80 23.32 -9.27
C GLU A 667 -35.33 23.71 -9.24
N VAL A 668 -34.41 22.82 -9.69
CA VAL A 668 -32.96 23.05 -9.69
C VAL A 668 -32.49 23.48 -11.07
N ASP A 669 -31.91 24.68 -11.16
CA ASP A 669 -31.32 25.17 -12.40
C ASP A 669 -29.98 24.44 -12.66
N THR A 670 -29.94 23.65 -13.73
CA THR A 670 -28.72 22.91 -14.14
C THR A 670 -28.02 23.57 -15.33
N ALA A 671 -28.53 24.68 -15.86
CA ALA A 671 -28.06 25.29 -17.10
C ALA A 671 -27.74 24.26 -18.19
N ALA A 672 -28.72 23.39 -18.47
CA ALA A 672 -28.57 22.22 -19.33
C ALA A 672 -27.91 22.56 -20.67
N GLY A 673 -27.03 21.70 -21.14
CA GLY A 673 -26.29 21.85 -22.40
C GLY A 673 -24.90 22.48 -22.27
N PHE A 674 -24.49 22.87 -21.06
CA PHE A 674 -23.15 23.40 -20.80
C PHE A 674 -22.39 22.53 -19.76
N SER A 675 -21.10 22.40 -19.97
CA SER A 675 -20.19 21.72 -19.04
C SER A 675 -19.82 22.63 -17.86
N THR A 676 -19.33 22.05 -16.75
CA THR A 676 -18.79 22.81 -15.60
C THR A 676 -17.77 23.86 -16.05
N GLN A 677 -16.87 23.50 -16.96
CA GLN A 677 -15.84 24.41 -17.48
C GLN A 677 -16.46 25.62 -18.24
N GLU A 678 -17.54 25.41 -18.98
CA GLU A 678 -18.22 26.50 -19.68
C GLU A 678 -19.01 27.37 -18.70
N LEU A 679 -19.62 26.77 -17.67
CA LEU A 679 -20.37 27.51 -16.64
C LEU A 679 -19.46 28.35 -15.74
N LEU A 680 -18.19 28.01 -15.58
CA LEU A 680 -17.20 28.86 -14.91
C LEU A 680 -17.04 30.25 -15.59
N ALA A 681 -17.40 30.38 -16.87
CA ALA A 681 -17.36 31.67 -17.56
C ALA A 681 -18.42 32.67 -17.06
N VAL A 682 -19.46 32.21 -16.39
CA VAL A 682 -20.56 33.01 -15.83
C VAL A 682 -20.60 33.01 -14.30
N ALA A 683 -19.83 32.12 -13.63
CA ALA A 683 -19.85 31.97 -12.18
C ALA A 683 -19.12 33.13 -11.47
N ASP A 684 -19.73 33.67 -10.40
CA ASP A 684 -19.12 34.63 -9.50
C ASP A 684 -18.45 33.90 -8.32
N VAL A 685 -19.00 32.76 -7.89
CA VAL A 685 -18.43 31.88 -6.89
C VAL A 685 -18.57 30.42 -7.32
N PHE A 686 -17.60 29.60 -6.95
CA PHE A 686 -17.60 28.16 -7.19
C PHE A 686 -17.74 27.41 -5.86
N ILE A 687 -18.72 26.52 -5.77
CA ILE A 687 -18.98 25.71 -4.60
C ILE A 687 -18.79 24.25 -5.01
N THR A 688 -18.02 23.54 -4.22
CA THR A 688 -17.78 22.12 -4.46
C THR A 688 -17.51 21.37 -3.16
N ASP A 689 -17.36 20.07 -3.25
CA ASP A 689 -16.90 19.21 -2.17
C ASP A 689 -15.49 18.69 -2.52
N TYR A 690 -15.36 17.52 -3.12
CA TYR A 690 -14.10 16.85 -3.42
C TYR A 690 -13.79 16.78 -4.94
N SER A 691 -14.18 17.80 -5.71
CA SER A 691 -14.02 17.82 -7.16
C SER A 691 -12.71 18.47 -7.63
N SER A 692 -12.02 17.84 -8.57
CA SER A 692 -10.85 18.42 -9.23
C SER A 692 -11.17 19.62 -10.13
N ALA A 693 -12.43 19.93 -10.38
CA ALA A 693 -12.86 21.16 -11.07
C ALA A 693 -12.42 22.45 -10.34
N LEU A 694 -12.02 22.33 -9.10
CA LEU A 694 -11.32 23.34 -8.33
C LEU A 694 -10.12 23.97 -9.08
N TYR A 695 -9.32 23.17 -9.77
CA TYR A 695 -8.15 23.67 -10.52
C TYR A 695 -8.57 24.55 -11.70
N GLU A 696 -9.66 24.16 -12.36
CA GLU A 696 -10.22 24.93 -13.47
C GLU A 696 -10.85 26.24 -12.98
N ALA A 697 -11.57 26.21 -11.85
CA ALA A 697 -12.10 27.41 -11.20
C ALA A 697 -10.97 28.37 -10.79
N ALA A 698 -9.90 27.84 -10.21
CA ALA A 698 -8.74 28.63 -9.82
C ALA A 698 -8.01 29.27 -11.02
N VAL A 699 -7.86 28.55 -12.14
CA VAL A 699 -7.26 29.07 -13.38
C VAL A 699 -8.10 30.19 -13.98
N VAL A 700 -9.45 30.14 -13.86
CA VAL A 700 -10.37 31.21 -14.29
C VAL A 700 -10.37 32.38 -13.33
N GLY A 701 -9.93 32.18 -12.06
CA GLY A 701 -9.94 33.17 -10.99
C GLY A 701 -11.28 33.29 -10.28
N VAL A 702 -12.08 32.19 -10.25
CA VAL A 702 -13.36 32.17 -9.51
C VAL A 702 -13.12 31.74 -8.07
N PRO A 703 -13.53 32.55 -7.07
CA PRO A 703 -13.44 32.20 -5.64
C PRO A 703 -14.15 30.89 -5.33
N SER A 704 -13.50 30.01 -4.55
CA SER A 704 -13.99 28.64 -4.30
C SER A 704 -14.32 28.42 -2.83
N TYR A 705 -15.41 27.71 -2.58
CA TYR A 705 -15.92 27.33 -1.26
C TYR A 705 -16.14 25.83 -1.19
N PHE A 706 -15.81 25.19 -0.05
CA PHE A 706 -15.82 23.74 0.08
C PHE A 706 -16.88 23.30 1.09
N LEU A 707 -18.00 22.77 0.58
CA LEU A 707 -19.12 22.29 1.38
C LEU A 707 -19.00 20.78 1.61
N THR A 708 -18.52 20.40 2.79
CA THR A 708 -18.11 19.03 3.12
C THR A 708 -18.67 18.57 4.46
N PRO A 709 -19.98 18.26 4.56
CA PRO A 709 -20.61 17.79 5.79
C PRO A 709 -20.02 16.48 6.33
N ASP A 710 -19.39 15.68 5.48
CA ASP A 710 -18.85 14.35 5.74
C ASP A 710 -17.31 14.30 5.62
N LEU A 711 -16.61 15.41 5.89
CA LEU A 711 -15.17 15.53 5.65
C LEU A 711 -14.34 14.43 6.32
N ASP A 712 -14.58 14.15 7.60
CA ASP A 712 -13.80 13.15 8.34
C ASP A 712 -14.02 11.73 7.81
N GLU A 713 -15.26 11.40 7.48
CA GLU A 713 -15.62 10.11 6.88
C GLU A 713 -15.01 9.96 5.48
N TYR A 714 -15.06 11.03 4.68
CA TYR A 714 -14.50 11.02 3.34
C TYR A 714 -12.98 10.91 3.35
N LEU A 715 -12.28 11.63 4.25
CA LEU A 715 -10.83 11.52 4.43
C LEU A 715 -10.40 10.15 4.95
N ALA A 716 -11.24 9.48 5.74
CA ALA A 716 -10.97 8.10 6.20
C ALA A 716 -11.10 7.06 5.07
N SER A 717 -11.92 7.34 4.06
CA SER A 717 -12.18 6.43 2.92
C SER A 717 -11.36 6.74 1.69
N ARG A 718 -10.81 7.94 1.56
CA ARG A 718 -10.16 8.44 0.35
C ARG A 718 -8.92 9.29 0.64
N ASP A 719 -7.82 8.96 -0.04
CA ASP A 719 -6.57 9.71 0.06
C ASP A 719 -6.48 10.84 -0.97
N PHE A 720 -5.82 11.92 -0.56
CA PHE A 720 -5.48 13.07 -1.39
C PHE A 720 -3.96 13.21 -1.54
N TYR A 721 -3.52 13.90 -2.58
CA TYR A 721 -2.12 14.28 -2.75
C TYR A 721 -1.80 15.64 -2.11
N LEU A 722 -2.79 16.49 -1.92
CA LEU A 722 -2.68 17.74 -1.17
C LEU A 722 -3.28 17.59 0.23
N ASP A 723 -2.88 18.47 1.15
CA ASP A 723 -3.54 18.57 2.46
C ASP A 723 -4.89 19.27 2.29
N TYR A 724 -5.98 18.48 2.33
CA TYR A 724 -7.33 19.00 2.12
C TYR A 724 -7.72 20.10 3.12
N ARG A 725 -7.14 20.11 4.33
CA ARG A 725 -7.50 21.10 5.36
C ARG A 725 -6.72 22.40 5.25
N HIS A 726 -5.53 22.39 4.62
CA HIS A 726 -4.60 23.51 4.64
C HIS A 726 -4.24 24.06 3.25
N ASP A 727 -4.33 23.26 2.19
CA ASP A 727 -3.89 23.66 0.85
C ASP A 727 -4.98 24.24 -0.05
N LEU A 728 -6.26 24.25 0.40
CA LEU A 728 -7.37 24.72 -0.43
C LEU A 728 -7.47 26.25 -0.49
N PRO A 729 -7.91 26.84 -1.62
CA PRO A 729 -7.96 28.28 -1.83
C PRO A 729 -9.25 28.93 -1.30
N GLY A 730 -9.80 28.43 -0.21
CA GLY A 730 -11.03 28.98 0.37
C GLY A 730 -11.54 28.19 1.56
N PRO A 731 -12.59 28.67 2.23
CA PRO A 731 -13.09 28.09 3.45
C PRO A 731 -13.76 26.74 3.25
N ILE A 732 -13.49 25.82 4.18
CA ILE A 732 -14.13 24.53 4.32
C ILE A 732 -15.25 24.66 5.34
N VAL A 733 -16.47 24.30 4.98
CA VAL A 733 -17.67 24.43 5.80
C VAL A 733 -18.45 23.12 5.87
N GLY A 734 -19.02 22.82 7.03
CA GLY A 734 -19.74 21.58 7.28
C GLY A 734 -21.23 21.62 6.97
N ASN A 735 -21.82 22.79 6.71
CA ASN A 735 -23.25 22.92 6.46
C ASN A 735 -23.57 24.14 5.59
N VAL A 736 -24.84 24.22 5.15
CA VAL A 736 -25.32 25.27 4.24
C VAL A 736 -25.35 26.64 4.90
N ALA A 737 -25.62 26.74 6.21
CA ALA A 737 -25.67 28.02 6.91
C ALA A 737 -24.28 28.66 6.96
N ASP A 738 -23.25 27.88 7.37
CA ASP A 738 -21.86 28.36 7.39
C ASP A 738 -21.35 28.70 5.98
N LEU A 739 -21.84 27.99 4.94
CA LEU A 739 -21.53 28.35 3.56
C LEU A 739 -22.08 29.70 3.17
N VAL A 740 -23.35 29.98 3.48
CA VAL A 740 -23.99 31.25 3.17
C VAL A 740 -23.29 32.40 3.90
N ASP A 741 -22.92 32.21 5.15
CA ASP A 741 -22.14 33.19 5.92
C ASP A 741 -20.76 33.43 5.30
N ALA A 742 -20.08 32.34 4.86
CA ALA A 742 -18.77 32.47 4.25
C ALA A 742 -18.83 33.18 2.89
N VAL A 743 -19.82 32.86 2.05
CA VAL A 743 -20.02 33.49 0.74
C VAL A 743 -20.44 34.96 0.87
N THR A 744 -21.33 35.28 1.82
CA THR A 744 -21.79 36.65 2.07
C THR A 744 -20.65 37.52 2.63
N ALA A 745 -19.80 36.95 3.47
CA ALA A 745 -18.62 37.62 4.02
C ALA A 745 -17.41 37.65 3.05
N GLU A 746 -17.56 37.13 1.83
CA GLU A 746 -16.53 37.04 0.78
C GLU A 746 -15.18 36.46 1.29
N ARG A 747 -15.27 35.37 2.10
CA ARG A 747 -14.10 34.76 2.75
C ARG A 747 -13.13 34.08 1.80
N ALA A 748 -13.50 33.81 0.53
CA ALA A 748 -12.62 33.40 -0.56
C ALA A 748 -12.50 34.52 -1.59
N THR A 749 -11.32 34.74 -2.13
CA THR A 749 -11.04 35.83 -3.07
C THR A 749 -10.48 35.32 -4.40
N THR A 750 -10.49 36.18 -5.41
CA THR A 750 -9.81 35.92 -6.68
C THR A 750 -8.29 35.82 -6.49
N ALA A 751 -7.72 36.45 -5.47
CA ALA A 751 -6.30 36.37 -5.14
C ALA A 751 -5.94 34.97 -4.61
N ASP A 752 -6.79 34.39 -3.75
CA ASP A 752 -6.61 33.01 -3.25
C ASP A 752 -6.65 31.99 -4.41
N ALA A 753 -7.63 32.15 -5.31
CA ALA A 753 -7.73 31.33 -6.51
C ALA A 753 -6.47 31.46 -7.39
N ALA A 754 -5.96 32.66 -7.58
CA ALA A 754 -4.77 32.92 -8.39
C ALA A 754 -3.50 32.35 -7.75
N ALA A 755 -3.34 32.45 -6.43
CA ALA A 755 -2.23 31.86 -5.69
C ALA A 755 -2.24 30.33 -5.78
N PHE A 756 -3.40 29.72 -5.61
CA PHE A 756 -3.57 28.27 -5.79
C PHE A 756 -3.25 27.83 -7.22
N ALA A 757 -3.77 28.54 -8.23
CA ALA A 757 -3.46 28.24 -9.64
C ALA A 757 -1.97 28.37 -9.95
N ALA A 758 -1.29 29.38 -9.40
CA ALA A 758 0.15 29.60 -9.60
C ALA A 758 1.01 28.44 -9.03
N ARG A 759 0.58 27.82 -7.93
CA ARG A 759 1.26 26.68 -7.31
C ARG A 759 1.00 25.37 -8.09
N TRP A 760 -0.26 25.10 -8.41
CA TRP A 760 -0.68 23.78 -8.88
C TRP A 760 -0.81 23.68 -10.42
N VAL A 761 -0.85 24.82 -11.14
CA VAL A 761 -0.99 24.88 -12.61
C VAL A 761 -0.02 25.92 -13.18
N GLN A 762 1.23 25.53 -13.34
CA GLN A 762 2.29 26.40 -13.84
C GLN A 762 2.19 26.57 -15.35
N VAL A 763 1.79 27.75 -15.79
CA VAL A 763 1.77 28.07 -17.21
C VAL A 763 3.20 28.32 -17.70
N PRO A 764 3.60 27.75 -18.86
CA PRO A 764 4.94 27.96 -19.41
C PRO A 764 5.26 29.45 -19.53
N GLY A 765 6.38 29.87 -18.95
CA GLY A 765 6.87 31.22 -19.10
C GLY A 765 7.71 31.37 -20.37
N THR A 766 7.27 32.20 -21.32
CA THR A 766 8.22 33.04 -22.05
C THR A 766 8.80 32.69 -23.42
N ALA A 767 8.60 31.55 -24.04
CA ALA A 767 8.76 31.56 -25.50
C ALA A 767 7.49 32.11 -26.11
N ALA A 768 7.54 33.15 -26.93
CA ALA A 768 6.37 33.57 -27.66
C ALA A 768 5.81 32.37 -28.45
N PRO A 769 4.52 32.00 -28.25
CA PRO A 769 3.93 30.86 -28.96
C PRO A 769 4.05 31.07 -30.46
N VAL A 770 4.19 29.98 -31.21
CA VAL A 770 4.16 30.03 -32.67
C VAL A 770 2.84 30.68 -33.13
N ALA A 771 2.87 31.46 -34.15
CA ALA A 771 1.67 32.15 -34.67
C ALA A 771 0.51 31.16 -34.86
N GLY A 772 -0.62 31.42 -34.20
CA GLY A 772 -1.79 30.55 -34.21
C GLY A 772 -1.80 29.44 -33.17
N THR A 773 -0.84 29.37 -32.26
CA THR A 773 -0.79 28.43 -31.12
C THR A 773 -0.89 29.15 -29.77
N THR A 774 -1.07 28.40 -28.68
CA THR A 774 -1.19 28.90 -27.34
C THR A 774 -0.09 28.27 -26.43
N PRO A 775 0.34 28.93 -25.32
CA PRO A 775 1.56 28.56 -24.60
C PRO A 775 1.62 27.11 -24.15
N CYS A 776 0.56 26.56 -23.55
CA CYS A 776 0.54 25.18 -23.07
C CYS A 776 0.51 24.16 -24.22
N ALA A 777 -0.30 24.43 -25.26
CA ALA A 777 -0.36 23.57 -26.43
C ALA A 777 0.97 23.58 -27.22
N ASP A 778 1.63 24.72 -27.31
CA ASP A 778 2.93 24.89 -27.99
C ASP A 778 4.04 24.14 -27.25
N GLU A 779 4.10 24.26 -25.93
CA GLU A 779 5.09 23.55 -25.10
C GLU A 779 4.97 22.01 -25.25
N ILE A 780 3.75 21.46 -25.18
CA ILE A 780 3.53 20.02 -25.38
C ILE A 780 3.87 19.64 -26.84
N ALA A 781 3.49 20.48 -27.82
CA ALA A 781 3.78 20.21 -29.20
C ALA A 781 5.28 20.21 -29.52
N ARG A 782 6.09 21.09 -28.92
CA ARG A 782 7.58 21.07 -28.98
C ARG A 782 8.13 19.77 -28.43
N ILE A 783 7.68 19.36 -27.23
CA ILE A 783 8.06 18.07 -26.61
C ILE A 783 7.77 16.90 -27.55
N VAL A 784 6.64 16.91 -28.23
CA VAL A 784 6.23 15.86 -29.17
C VAL A 784 7.05 15.90 -30.47
N VAL A 785 7.22 17.06 -31.08
CA VAL A 785 7.93 17.24 -32.38
C VAL A 785 9.40 16.88 -32.24
N GLU A 786 10.08 17.29 -31.14
CA GLU A 786 11.47 16.91 -30.87
C GLU A 786 11.70 15.38 -30.89
N ARG A 787 10.67 14.59 -30.56
CA ARG A 787 10.74 13.12 -30.51
C ARG A 787 10.27 12.44 -31.79
N VAL A 788 9.70 13.18 -32.71
CA VAL A 788 9.33 12.68 -34.04
C VAL A 788 10.53 12.74 -35.00
N CYS A 789 11.44 13.69 -34.80
CA CYS A 789 12.68 13.82 -35.53
C CYS A 789 13.68 12.76 -35.07
#